data_859075718d9af74761254e45917fc27a
#
_entry.id   859075718d9af74761254e45917fc27a
#
_cell.length_a   1.000
_cell.length_b   1.000
_cell.length_c   1.000
_cell.angle_alpha   90.00
_cell.angle_beta   90.00
_cell.angle_gamma   90.00
#
_symmetry.space_group_name_H-M   'P 1'
#
loop_
_entity.id
_entity.type
_entity.pdbx_description
1 polymer ?
#
loop_
_entity_poly.entity_id
_entity_poly.type
_entity_poly.pdbx_seq_one_letter_code
_entity_poly.pdbx_strand_id
1 'polypeptide(L)'
;IPVIVLIAAVVILLILFCLCESWLEPLLFVGCIGIAVVLNMGSNAFLPSVSFMTFAVGALLQVGLSMDYSIMLMNRYALERQSEPDPASAMKKALAGAFGAITSSSVTTIVGLLALLFMSFAIGRDMGIVLAKGVLISLLCIFTTLPGMIVKLDGPLRRTQKKALHFPTAPLMRFVARARFILIPAVAAVVVGAFFLKDGVPVNYIKMFDNPDQEKIEAVFGLENQTVVLYDKNTPDEAVRSFIEALEAREDVRSVEDYSNTVGLPLTYSELAAGFGMEPALAQTVYRLYADRMNTEPLGSLTVYEYLQFIAQLAEDDAFAPLIGGNADILSAMLDALESGKAELDAAIEELDRSEAELEAAQAQLDAMIEQLKAAGMTDEQIAAQTAEAAAALEQGRLQLAAGREALESSEGYQTIYVPMDAQSLAALTQQDAAQVELVLRMRRSMQLDVESLRLSIDECLAYLTGDLLAQDGFSALLDEDMRALLQAGVQELEAGKAMLLGERYNRMVVTAAVPGEGAETFALIGDIESLAEEKLTQPTYLVGDAAMGYEMDSGFDDEMNLVTLLTIAAIFLIVLITFRTVVGSAALVAIIQGAVFITTAVVALTGAEVNYIALILVQCILMGATIDYGILFISQYREARADADRIDALCIAMDRSLRTILTSSFILMGCCLSVAVFMTQRVISQTCYIIAGGALCSVLLTIFLLPAVTLLLDRFLVRGKRS
;
A
#
# COMPACT_ATOMS: atom_id res chain seq x y z
N ILE A 1 6.53 14.94 23.00
CA ILE A 1 5.55 14.44 24.00
C ILE A 1 5.89 14.95 25.43
N PRO A 2 7.09 14.73 26.04
CA PRO A 2 7.35 15.15 27.42
C PRO A 2 7.12 16.66 27.69
N VAL A 3 7.48 17.51 26.73
CA VAL A 3 7.27 18.97 26.84
C VAL A 3 5.77 19.32 26.84
N ILE A 4 4.98 18.66 26.01
CA ILE A 4 3.52 18.87 25.92
C ILE A 4 2.85 18.43 27.22
N VAL A 5 3.25 17.28 27.77
CA VAL A 5 2.77 16.80 29.09
C VAL A 5 3.10 17.80 30.20
N LEU A 6 4.29 18.37 30.20
CA LEU A 6 4.69 19.40 31.18
C LEU A 6 3.85 20.68 31.01
N ILE A 7 3.64 21.16 29.78
CA ILE A 7 2.80 22.34 29.52
C ILE A 7 1.37 22.10 30.00
N ALA A 8 0.78 20.95 29.64
CA ALA A 8 -0.56 20.57 30.04
C ALA A 8 -0.67 20.51 31.61
N ALA A 9 0.32 19.90 32.26
CA ALA A 9 0.37 19.85 33.73
C ALA A 9 0.42 21.26 34.37
N VAL A 10 1.19 22.18 33.79
CA VAL A 10 1.25 23.58 34.25
C VAL A 10 -0.10 24.27 34.05
N VAL A 11 -0.74 24.11 32.87
CA VAL A 11 -2.06 24.69 32.58
C VAL A 11 -3.11 24.14 33.55
N ILE A 12 -3.13 22.83 33.79
CA ILE A 12 -4.05 22.19 34.74
C ILE A 12 -3.83 22.72 36.14
N LEU A 13 -2.56 22.81 36.60
CA LEU A 13 -2.24 23.39 37.91
C LEU A 13 -2.71 24.83 38.04
N LEU A 14 -2.52 25.67 37.02
CA LEU A 14 -3.00 27.06 37.02
C LEU A 14 -4.54 27.11 37.14
N ILE A 15 -5.27 26.30 36.38
CA ILE A 15 -6.74 26.22 36.47
C ILE A 15 -7.17 25.78 37.87
N LEU A 16 -6.55 24.75 38.43
CA LEU A 16 -6.84 24.25 39.74
C LEU A 16 -6.49 25.29 40.83
N PHE A 17 -5.33 25.96 40.73
CA PHE A 17 -4.99 27.05 41.66
C PHE A 17 -5.97 28.19 41.59
N CYS A 18 -6.62 28.47 40.47
CA CYS A 18 -7.66 29.51 40.41
C CYS A 18 -8.97 29.06 41.06
N LEU A 19 -9.39 27.82 40.87
CA LEU A 19 -10.73 27.34 41.19
C LEU A 19 -10.85 26.52 42.47
N CYS A 20 -9.77 25.92 43.02
CA CYS A 20 -9.78 25.18 44.27
C CYS A 20 -9.85 26.08 45.50
N GLU A 21 -10.29 25.55 46.66
CA GLU A 21 -10.44 26.28 47.92
C GLU A 21 -9.16 26.34 48.74
N SER A 22 -8.18 25.51 48.45
CA SER A 22 -6.90 25.49 49.12
C SER A 22 -5.76 25.46 48.11
N TRP A 23 -4.64 26.08 48.43
CA TRP A 23 -3.41 26.02 47.62
C TRP A 23 -2.78 24.61 47.57
N LEU A 24 -3.15 23.74 48.52
CA LEU A 24 -2.61 22.38 48.58
C LEU A 24 -3.46 21.35 47.81
N GLU A 25 -4.75 21.62 47.59
CA GLU A 25 -5.65 20.72 46.87
C GLU A 25 -5.12 20.36 45.47
N PRO A 26 -4.67 21.31 44.61
CA PRO A 26 -4.13 20.98 43.29
C PRO A 26 -2.99 19.97 43.32
N LEU A 27 -2.09 20.09 44.29
CA LEU A 27 -0.95 19.19 44.43
C LEU A 27 -1.37 17.78 44.83
N LEU A 28 -2.41 17.65 45.68
CA LEU A 28 -2.98 16.36 46.05
C LEU A 28 -3.64 15.66 44.89
N PHE A 29 -4.40 16.43 44.10
CA PHE A 29 -5.10 15.88 42.91
C PHE A 29 -4.11 15.42 41.86
N VAL A 30 -3.17 16.28 41.47
CA VAL A 30 -2.14 15.95 40.49
C VAL A 30 -1.26 14.80 40.96
N GLY A 31 -0.93 14.74 42.29
CA GLY A 31 -0.18 13.64 42.86
C GLY A 31 -0.91 12.31 42.80
N CYS A 32 -2.21 12.28 43.14
CA CYS A 32 -3.03 11.08 43.12
C CYS A 32 -3.24 10.58 41.67
N ILE A 33 -3.62 11.48 40.77
CA ILE A 33 -3.83 11.13 39.35
C ILE A 33 -2.51 10.78 38.65
N GLY A 34 -1.41 11.44 39.03
CA GLY A 34 -0.07 11.10 38.54
C GLY A 34 0.31 9.64 38.84
N ILE A 35 0.01 9.15 40.05
CA ILE A 35 0.18 7.74 40.42
C ILE A 35 -0.68 6.86 39.51
N ALA A 36 -1.95 7.21 39.26
CA ALA A 36 -2.85 6.47 38.40
C ALA A 36 -2.36 6.44 36.97
N VAL A 37 -1.82 7.54 36.44
CA VAL A 37 -1.24 7.61 35.07
C VAL A 37 -0.03 6.69 34.95
N VAL A 38 0.90 6.71 35.93
CA VAL A 38 2.06 5.82 35.92
C VAL A 38 1.64 4.35 35.91
N LEU A 39 0.66 4.00 36.75
CA LEU A 39 0.11 2.62 36.77
C LEU A 39 -0.56 2.24 35.46
N ASN A 40 -1.33 3.15 34.85
CA ASN A 40 -1.98 2.90 33.58
C ASN A 40 -0.97 2.73 32.45
N MET A 41 -0.02 3.64 32.30
CA MET A 41 1.00 3.58 31.27
C MET A 41 1.93 2.38 31.46
N GLY A 42 2.33 2.07 32.70
CA GLY A 42 3.14 0.89 33.02
C GLY A 42 2.41 -0.43 32.69
N SER A 43 1.10 -0.51 32.94
CA SER A 43 0.31 -1.69 32.62
C SER A 43 0.04 -1.90 31.13
N ASN A 44 0.38 -0.95 30.25
CA ASN A 44 0.37 -1.14 28.82
C ASN A 44 1.37 -2.22 28.35
N ALA A 45 2.40 -2.52 29.15
CA ALA A 45 3.33 -3.62 28.88
C ALA A 45 2.65 -5.02 28.79
N PHE A 46 1.43 -5.16 29.31
CA PHE A 46 0.65 -6.39 29.20
C PHE A 46 -0.23 -6.46 27.93
N LEU A 47 -0.30 -5.37 27.16
CA LEU A 47 -1.05 -5.35 25.91
C LEU A 47 -0.13 -5.78 24.73
N PRO A 48 -0.65 -6.49 23.74
CA PRO A 48 0.15 -7.01 22.62
C PRO A 48 0.77 -5.89 21.77
N SER A 49 0.06 -4.78 21.60
CA SER A 49 0.54 -3.57 20.94
C SER A 49 -0.23 -2.36 21.47
N VAL A 50 0.38 -1.20 21.42
CA VAL A 50 -0.25 0.09 21.75
C VAL A 50 0.21 1.10 20.72
N SER A 51 -0.74 1.74 20.03
CA SER A 51 -0.43 2.73 19.03
C SER A 51 0.29 3.95 19.63
N PHE A 52 1.12 4.60 18.84
CA PHE A 52 1.82 5.82 19.28
C PHE A 52 0.83 6.94 19.62
N MET A 53 -0.33 6.99 18.94
CA MET A 53 -1.40 7.96 19.25
C MET A 53 -1.96 7.72 20.64
N THR A 54 -2.31 6.48 20.96
CA THR A 54 -2.82 6.08 22.28
C THR A 54 -1.82 6.40 23.38
N PHE A 55 -0.53 6.13 23.14
CA PHE A 55 0.53 6.44 24.09
C PHE A 55 0.71 7.95 24.31
N ALA A 56 0.63 8.74 23.22
CA ALA A 56 0.82 10.17 23.27
C ALA A 56 -0.30 10.91 24.01
N VAL A 57 -1.54 10.50 23.79
CA VAL A 57 -2.75 11.21 24.25
C VAL A 57 -3.35 10.57 25.49
N GLY A 58 -3.15 9.27 25.68
CA GLY A 58 -3.79 8.49 26.73
C GLY A 58 -3.54 9.01 28.13
N ALA A 59 -2.28 9.38 28.45
CA ALA A 59 -1.94 9.95 29.75
C ALA A 59 -2.63 11.31 30.00
N LEU A 60 -2.67 12.16 28.99
CA LEU A 60 -3.24 13.51 29.09
C LEU A 60 -4.77 13.48 29.20
N LEU A 61 -5.43 12.68 28.35
CA LEU A 61 -6.88 12.50 28.43
C LEU A 61 -7.28 11.83 29.75
N GLN A 62 -6.51 10.86 30.24
CA GLN A 62 -6.77 10.26 31.57
C GLN A 62 -6.80 11.30 32.67
N VAL A 63 -5.85 12.25 32.69
CA VAL A 63 -5.86 13.36 33.66
C VAL A 63 -7.11 14.20 33.50
N GLY A 64 -7.44 14.61 32.26
CA GLY A 64 -8.64 15.40 31.97
C GLY A 64 -9.94 14.74 32.37
N LEU A 65 -10.07 13.42 32.14
CA LEU A 65 -11.28 12.64 32.39
C LEU A 65 -11.46 12.20 33.86
N SER A 66 -10.36 12.12 34.64
CA SER A 66 -10.40 11.53 35.97
C SER A 66 -10.29 12.55 37.12
N MET A 67 -9.93 13.79 36.80
CA MET A 67 -9.73 14.83 37.81
C MET A 67 -11.01 15.16 38.59
N ASP A 68 -12.13 15.06 37.92
CA ASP A 68 -13.47 15.37 38.43
C ASP A 68 -13.84 14.56 39.66
N TYR A 69 -13.49 13.30 39.67
CA TYR A 69 -13.79 12.39 40.79
C TYR A 69 -13.03 12.79 42.06
N SER A 70 -11.80 13.30 41.90
CA SER A 70 -11.00 13.86 43.03
C SER A 70 -11.65 15.11 43.61
N ILE A 71 -12.13 16.00 42.75
CA ILE A 71 -12.81 17.24 43.13
C ILE A 71 -14.13 16.94 43.83
N MET A 72 -14.92 15.99 43.31
CA MET A 72 -16.19 15.56 43.91
C MET A 72 -15.98 15.00 45.33
N LEU A 73 -14.98 14.13 45.53
CA LEU A 73 -14.66 13.59 46.84
C LEU A 73 -14.22 14.68 47.81
N MET A 74 -13.36 15.60 47.37
CA MET A 74 -12.87 16.71 48.18
C MET A 74 -14.00 17.66 48.58
N ASN A 75 -14.87 18.03 47.68
CA ASN A 75 -16.01 18.88 47.99
C ASN A 75 -16.95 18.22 48.99
N ARG A 76 -17.19 16.91 48.86
CA ARG A 76 -17.98 16.18 49.86
C ARG A 76 -17.27 16.10 51.23
N TYR A 77 -15.95 15.87 51.22
CA TYR A 77 -15.16 15.91 52.44
C TYR A 77 -15.23 17.27 53.14
N ALA A 78 -15.06 18.36 52.39
CA ALA A 78 -15.15 19.72 52.95
C ALA A 78 -16.52 20.01 53.58
N LEU A 79 -17.60 19.48 52.99
CA LEU A 79 -18.96 19.59 53.53
C LEU A 79 -19.13 18.81 54.84
N GLU A 80 -18.73 17.55 54.87
CA GLU A 80 -18.86 16.67 56.03
C GLU A 80 -17.93 17.16 57.18
N ARG A 81 -16.80 17.75 56.84
CA ARG A 81 -15.80 18.28 57.77
C ARG A 81 -16.28 19.50 58.54
N GLN A 82 -17.32 20.20 58.07
CA GLN A 82 -17.95 21.30 58.80
C GLN A 82 -18.73 20.81 60.02
N SER A 83 -19.33 19.61 59.90
CA SER A 83 -20.15 19.03 60.98
C SER A 83 -19.41 17.99 61.84
N GLU A 84 -18.30 17.42 61.34
CA GLU A 84 -17.56 16.33 61.97
C GLU A 84 -16.15 16.81 62.38
N PRO A 85 -15.83 16.86 63.69
CA PRO A 85 -14.51 17.32 64.18
C PRO A 85 -13.34 16.38 63.87
N ASP A 86 -13.59 15.08 63.71
CA ASP A 86 -12.54 14.10 63.37
C ASP A 86 -12.39 13.92 61.84
N PRO A 87 -11.17 14.14 61.30
CA PRO A 87 -10.93 14.00 59.87
C PRO A 87 -11.24 12.61 59.29
N ALA A 88 -10.95 11.56 60.08
CA ALA A 88 -11.20 10.19 59.61
C ALA A 88 -12.70 9.86 59.55
N SER A 89 -13.47 10.31 60.55
CA SER A 89 -14.92 10.16 60.59
C SER A 89 -15.59 11.00 59.49
N ALA A 90 -15.12 12.23 59.25
CA ALA A 90 -15.59 13.06 58.16
C ALA A 90 -15.33 12.40 56.79
N MET A 91 -14.15 11.83 56.59
CA MET A 91 -13.80 11.12 55.33
C MET A 91 -14.64 9.87 55.13
N LYS A 92 -14.94 9.10 56.18
CA LYS A 92 -15.83 7.92 56.10
C LYS A 92 -17.24 8.31 55.63
N LYS A 93 -17.79 9.42 56.15
CA LYS A 93 -19.09 9.95 55.72
C LYS A 93 -19.01 10.50 54.30
N ALA A 94 -17.95 11.18 53.93
CA ALA A 94 -17.72 11.73 52.60
C ALA A 94 -17.64 10.61 51.55
N LEU A 95 -16.88 9.54 51.80
CA LEU A 95 -16.78 8.37 50.95
C LEU A 95 -18.15 7.72 50.74
N ALA A 96 -18.89 7.48 51.84
CA ALA A 96 -20.23 6.87 51.76
C ALA A 96 -21.21 7.73 50.94
N GLY A 97 -21.15 9.08 51.10
CA GLY A 97 -22.00 10.02 50.36
C GLY A 97 -21.62 10.24 48.90
N ALA A 98 -20.32 10.18 48.61
CA ALA A 98 -19.83 10.41 47.25
C ALA A 98 -19.75 9.13 46.38
N PHE A 99 -19.69 7.94 46.99
CA PHE A 99 -19.45 6.67 46.28
C PHE A 99 -20.39 6.43 45.12
N GLY A 100 -21.70 6.59 45.31
CA GLY A 100 -22.69 6.34 44.27
C GLY A 100 -22.56 7.30 43.08
N ALA A 101 -22.33 8.57 43.37
CA ALA A 101 -22.18 9.58 42.31
C ALA A 101 -20.88 9.38 41.51
N ILE A 102 -19.75 9.17 42.18
CA ILE A 102 -18.43 8.98 41.55
C ILE A 102 -18.43 7.68 40.74
N THR A 103 -18.95 6.56 41.31
CA THR A 103 -18.97 5.29 40.60
C THR A 103 -19.91 5.32 39.36
N SER A 104 -21.10 5.93 39.50
CA SER A 104 -22.02 6.07 38.38
C SER A 104 -21.39 6.88 37.22
N SER A 105 -20.76 7.99 37.53
CA SER A 105 -20.07 8.84 36.60
C SER A 105 -18.88 8.12 35.93
N SER A 106 -18.01 7.49 36.72
CA SER A 106 -16.88 6.73 36.16
C SER A 106 -17.30 5.58 35.26
N VAL A 107 -18.40 4.88 35.59
CA VAL A 107 -18.91 3.77 34.77
C VAL A 107 -19.47 4.29 33.44
N THR A 108 -20.14 5.46 33.41
CA THR A 108 -20.59 6.07 32.14
C THR A 108 -19.41 6.40 31.22
N THR A 109 -18.34 6.98 31.79
CA THR A 109 -17.12 7.29 31.04
C THR A 109 -16.43 6.02 30.52
N ILE A 110 -16.25 5.00 31.39
CA ILE A 110 -15.65 3.71 31.00
C ILE A 110 -16.43 3.07 29.85
N VAL A 111 -17.76 3.00 29.97
CA VAL A 111 -18.59 2.34 28.95
C VAL A 111 -18.63 3.16 27.65
N GLY A 112 -18.66 4.49 27.71
CA GLY A 112 -18.53 5.34 26.54
C GLY A 112 -17.20 5.10 25.79
N LEU A 113 -16.10 4.94 26.52
CA LEU A 113 -14.80 4.60 25.94
C LEU A 113 -14.72 3.17 25.41
N LEU A 114 -15.38 2.20 26.07
CA LEU A 114 -15.43 0.83 25.59
C LEU A 114 -16.26 0.66 24.31
N ALA A 115 -17.13 1.61 23.97
CA ALA A 115 -17.81 1.61 22.68
C ALA A 115 -16.83 1.66 21.49
N LEU A 116 -15.62 2.23 21.67
CA LEU A 116 -14.54 2.22 20.69
C LEU A 116 -14.00 0.82 20.35
N LEU A 117 -14.30 -0.20 21.14
CA LEU A 117 -13.93 -1.60 20.84
C LEU A 117 -14.64 -2.13 19.59
N PHE A 118 -15.76 -1.54 19.21
CA PHE A 118 -16.53 -1.93 18.03
C PHE A 118 -16.06 -1.27 16.75
N MET A 119 -15.00 -0.43 16.82
CA MET A 119 -14.33 0.09 15.63
C MET A 119 -13.57 -1.02 14.92
N SER A 120 -13.64 -1.05 13.60
CA SER A 120 -12.82 -1.93 12.74
C SER A 120 -11.34 -1.57 12.86
N PHE A 121 -11.04 -0.31 13.04
CA PHE A 121 -9.67 0.18 13.08
C PHE A 121 -8.98 -0.04 14.43
N ALA A 122 -7.79 -0.64 14.38
CA ALA A 122 -7.06 -1.06 15.58
C ALA A 122 -6.73 0.09 16.56
N ILE A 123 -6.46 1.30 16.06
CA ILE A 123 -6.11 2.48 16.89
C ILE A 123 -7.29 2.88 17.79
N GLY A 124 -8.53 2.84 17.27
CA GLY A 124 -9.72 3.17 18.07
C GLY A 124 -9.93 2.17 19.21
N ARG A 125 -9.82 0.87 18.91
CA ARG A 125 -9.93 -0.21 19.91
C ARG A 125 -8.88 -0.08 21.00
N ASP A 126 -7.65 0.20 20.61
CA ASP A 126 -6.49 0.39 21.47
C ASP A 126 -6.71 1.57 22.44
N MET A 127 -7.14 2.70 21.90
CA MET A 127 -7.45 3.89 22.65
C MET A 127 -8.60 3.68 23.64
N GLY A 128 -9.64 2.97 23.22
CA GLY A 128 -10.78 2.60 24.06
C GLY A 128 -10.35 1.79 25.30
N ILE A 129 -9.51 0.77 25.10
CA ILE A 129 -9.00 -0.09 26.18
C ILE A 129 -8.12 0.72 27.14
N VAL A 130 -7.14 1.47 26.62
CA VAL A 130 -6.15 2.18 27.44
C VAL A 130 -6.81 3.29 28.24
N LEU A 131 -7.74 4.05 27.65
CA LEU A 131 -8.46 5.11 28.37
C LEU A 131 -9.45 4.55 29.39
N ALA A 132 -10.25 3.53 29.04
CA ALA A 132 -11.19 2.90 29.97
C ALA A 132 -10.46 2.28 31.17
N LYS A 133 -9.36 1.57 30.93
CA LYS A 133 -8.46 1.06 31.97
C LYS A 133 -7.89 2.19 32.81
N GLY A 134 -7.48 3.30 32.17
CA GLY A 134 -6.95 4.49 32.85
C GLY A 134 -7.96 5.10 33.82
N VAL A 135 -9.22 5.27 33.40
CA VAL A 135 -10.30 5.77 34.27
C VAL A 135 -10.57 4.80 35.42
N LEU A 136 -10.57 3.49 35.19
CA LEU A 136 -10.74 2.48 36.24
C LEU A 136 -9.62 2.53 37.27
N ILE A 137 -8.36 2.62 36.85
CA ILE A 137 -7.21 2.75 37.74
C ILE A 137 -7.27 4.07 38.53
N SER A 138 -7.67 5.16 37.87
CA SER A 138 -7.87 6.45 38.54
C SER A 138 -8.94 6.34 39.62
N LEU A 139 -10.06 5.70 39.35
CA LEU A 139 -11.12 5.46 40.33
C LEU A 139 -10.61 4.70 41.56
N LEU A 140 -9.83 3.63 41.31
CA LEU A 140 -9.22 2.87 42.42
C LEU A 140 -8.29 3.73 43.25
N CYS A 141 -7.44 4.56 42.62
CA CYS A 141 -6.55 5.49 43.36
C CYS A 141 -7.33 6.54 44.15
N ILE A 142 -8.44 7.04 43.58
CA ILE A 142 -9.29 8.05 44.26
C ILE A 142 -9.98 7.45 45.49
N PHE A 143 -10.40 6.20 45.48
CA PHE A 143 -11.00 5.57 46.67
C PHE A 143 -10.00 5.00 47.66
N THR A 144 -8.75 4.76 47.29
CA THR A 144 -7.73 4.17 48.17
C THR A 144 -6.67 5.18 48.61
N THR A 145 -6.05 5.86 47.67
CA THR A 145 -4.88 6.72 47.91
C THR A 145 -5.30 8.12 48.35
N LEU A 146 -6.24 8.76 47.68
CA LEU A 146 -6.64 10.15 47.92
C LEU A 146 -7.22 10.36 49.33
N PRO A 147 -8.07 9.50 49.90
CA PRO A 147 -8.60 9.65 51.27
C PRO A 147 -7.51 9.67 52.31
N GLY A 148 -6.52 8.79 52.17
CA GLY A 148 -5.37 8.76 53.07
C GLY A 148 -4.53 10.05 53.05
N MET A 149 -4.34 10.58 51.81
CA MET A 149 -3.62 11.86 51.62
C MET A 149 -4.39 13.02 52.20
N ILE A 150 -5.70 13.12 51.99
CA ILE A 150 -6.55 14.21 52.53
C ILE A 150 -6.56 14.19 54.07
N VAL A 151 -6.83 13.02 54.67
CA VAL A 151 -6.88 12.89 56.13
C VAL A 151 -5.53 13.26 56.79
N LYS A 152 -4.41 12.79 56.21
CA LYS A 152 -3.07 13.08 56.69
C LYS A 152 -2.71 14.57 56.61
N LEU A 153 -3.20 15.25 55.55
CA LEU A 153 -2.91 16.64 55.25
C LEU A 153 -4.05 17.62 55.64
N ASP A 154 -5.06 17.19 56.44
CA ASP A 154 -6.19 18.04 56.86
C ASP A 154 -5.75 19.35 57.50
N GLY A 155 -4.77 19.30 58.39
CA GLY A 155 -4.23 20.51 59.02
C GLY A 155 -3.63 21.53 58.08
N PRO A 156 -2.66 21.14 57.22
CA PRO A 156 -2.15 21.98 56.14
C PRO A 156 -3.21 22.47 55.17
N LEU A 157 -4.15 21.63 54.76
CA LEU A 157 -5.25 22.00 53.86
C LEU A 157 -6.09 23.16 54.40
N ARG A 158 -6.45 23.11 55.66
CA ARG A 158 -7.21 24.18 56.33
C ARG A 158 -6.43 25.45 56.51
N ARG A 159 -5.11 25.36 56.72
CA ARG A 159 -4.22 26.55 56.87
C ARG A 159 -4.01 27.27 55.54
N THR A 160 -4.10 26.56 54.43
CA THR A 160 -3.90 27.11 53.09
C THR A 160 -5.21 27.46 52.36
N GLN A 161 -6.32 27.49 53.08
CA GLN A 161 -7.62 27.90 52.54
C GLN A 161 -7.60 29.35 52.05
N LYS A 162 -8.20 29.57 50.91
CA LYS A 162 -8.39 30.89 50.27
C LYS A 162 -9.87 31.16 50.01
N LYS A 163 -10.19 32.42 49.79
CA LYS A 163 -11.56 32.78 49.36
C LYS A 163 -11.83 32.17 47.98
N ALA A 164 -12.77 31.25 47.93
CA ALA A 164 -13.22 30.67 46.68
C ALA A 164 -13.96 31.70 45.83
N LEU A 165 -13.82 31.59 44.48
CA LEU A 165 -14.64 32.33 43.55
C LEU A 165 -16.10 31.91 43.72
N HIS A 166 -16.94 32.85 44.15
CA HIS A 166 -18.38 32.63 44.30
C HIS A 166 -19.10 33.28 43.12
N PHE A 167 -19.83 32.47 42.36
CA PHE A 167 -20.64 32.96 41.25
C PHE A 167 -22.09 33.12 41.71
N PRO A 168 -22.72 34.28 41.49
CA PRO A 168 -24.13 34.49 41.85
C PRO A 168 -25.05 33.63 40.93
N THR A 169 -25.42 32.45 41.36
CA THR A 169 -26.20 31.47 40.57
C THR A 169 -27.69 31.77 40.60
N ALA A 170 -28.22 32.36 41.68
CA ALA A 170 -29.64 32.58 41.87
C ALA A 170 -30.27 33.52 40.81
N PRO A 171 -29.67 34.67 40.42
CA PRO A 171 -30.23 35.50 39.32
C PRO A 171 -30.27 34.75 37.98
N LEU A 172 -29.19 33.99 37.68
CA LEU A 172 -29.10 33.20 36.46
C LEU A 172 -30.19 32.10 36.39
N MET A 173 -30.36 31.35 37.47
CA MET A 173 -31.36 30.28 37.51
C MET A 173 -32.79 30.79 37.45
N ARG A 174 -33.09 31.96 38.09
CA ARG A 174 -34.41 32.63 37.95
C ARG A 174 -34.65 33.13 36.54
N PHE A 175 -33.63 33.60 35.85
CA PHE A 175 -33.71 33.95 34.43
C PHE A 175 -34.02 32.72 33.56
N VAL A 176 -33.24 31.62 33.69
CA VAL A 176 -33.46 30.36 32.99
C VAL A 176 -34.85 29.80 33.26
N ALA A 177 -35.30 29.81 34.52
CA ALA A 177 -36.64 29.36 34.89
C ALA A 177 -37.77 30.17 34.18
N ARG A 178 -37.57 31.46 34.04
CA ARG A 178 -38.52 32.38 33.34
C ARG A 178 -38.47 32.18 31.84
N ALA A 179 -37.27 32.06 31.27
CA ALA A 179 -37.03 31.94 29.84
C ALA A 179 -37.25 30.50 29.27
N ARG A 180 -37.52 29.49 30.10
CA ARG A 180 -37.53 28.07 29.72
C ARG A 180 -38.38 27.74 28.49
N PHE A 181 -39.55 28.41 28.32
CA PHE A 181 -40.47 28.17 27.20
C PHE A 181 -39.96 28.72 25.86
N ILE A 182 -38.97 29.62 25.89
CA ILE A 182 -38.29 30.16 24.70
C ILE A 182 -36.94 29.40 24.50
N LEU A 183 -36.24 29.17 25.58
CA LEU A 183 -34.90 28.58 25.53
C LEU A 183 -34.91 27.13 25.01
N ILE A 184 -35.87 26.31 25.50
CA ILE A 184 -35.93 24.88 25.12
C ILE A 184 -36.22 24.75 23.61
N PRO A 185 -37.26 25.37 23.01
CA PRO A 185 -37.52 25.23 21.57
C PRO A 185 -36.42 25.89 20.72
N ALA A 186 -35.80 26.99 21.17
CA ALA A 186 -34.71 27.63 20.46
C ALA A 186 -33.48 26.70 20.38
N VAL A 187 -33.05 26.11 21.51
CA VAL A 187 -31.93 25.17 21.51
C VAL A 187 -32.31 23.90 20.75
N ALA A 188 -33.55 23.40 20.89
CA ALA A 188 -33.98 22.23 20.13
C ALA A 188 -33.92 22.49 18.61
N ALA A 189 -34.28 23.67 18.13
CA ALA A 189 -34.13 24.05 16.74
C ALA A 189 -32.66 24.08 16.29
N VAL A 190 -31.75 24.58 17.15
CA VAL A 190 -30.30 24.55 16.87
C VAL A 190 -29.79 23.13 16.80
N VAL A 191 -30.20 22.24 17.73
CA VAL A 191 -29.79 20.82 17.73
C VAL A 191 -30.29 20.09 16.49
N VAL A 192 -31.55 20.34 16.08
CA VAL A 192 -32.11 19.76 14.85
C VAL A 192 -31.37 20.30 13.62
N GLY A 193 -31.08 21.60 13.55
CA GLY A 193 -30.26 22.17 12.48
C GLY A 193 -28.84 21.56 12.44
N ALA A 194 -28.23 21.40 13.61
CA ALA A 194 -26.92 20.77 13.75
C ALA A 194 -26.91 19.30 13.33
N PHE A 195 -28.01 18.57 13.58
CA PHE A 195 -28.14 17.17 13.13
C PHE A 195 -28.05 17.04 11.61
N PHE A 196 -28.65 17.96 10.84
CA PHE A 196 -28.58 17.96 9.38
C PHE A 196 -27.25 18.52 8.84
N LEU A 197 -26.56 19.36 9.61
CA LEU A 197 -25.28 19.95 9.19
C LEU A 197 -24.07 19.08 9.51
N LYS A 198 -24.17 18.14 10.47
CA LYS A 198 -23.05 17.33 10.93
C LYS A 198 -22.40 16.46 9.84
N ASP A 199 -23.21 16.01 8.86
CA ASP A 199 -22.77 15.16 7.76
C ASP A 199 -22.01 15.94 6.66
N GLY A 200 -21.95 17.28 6.78
CA GLY A 200 -21.16 18.14 5.90
C GLY A 200 -19.69 18.31 6.32
N VAL A 201 -19.16 17.56 7.27
CA VAL A 201 -17.74 17.61 7.63
C VAL A 201 -16.92 16.91 6.54
N PRO A 202 -15.95 17.59 5.91
CA PRO A 202 -15.02 16.92 5.02
C PRO A 202 -14.16 15.94 5.81
N VAL A 203 -14.30 14.64 5.51
CA VAL A 203 -13.59 13.58 6.22
C VAL A 203 -12.39 13.14 5.41
N ASN A 204 -11.23 12.99 6.06
CA ASN A 204 -10.07 12.31 5.49
C ASN A 204 -9.77 11.02 6.25
N TYR A 205 -9.20 10.04 5.54
CA TYR A 205 -8.95 8.69 6.05
C TYR A 205 -7.46 8.40 6.20
N ILE A 206 -6.63 8.87 5.28
CA ILE A 206 -5.22 8.49 5.15
C ILE A 206 -4.30 9.59 5.68
N LYS A 207 -4.66 10.85 5.49
CA LYS A 207 -3.80 12.02 5.78
C LYS A 207 -3.60 12.24 7.28
N MET A 208 -2.63 11.54 7.84
CA MET A 208 -2.29 11.63 9.27
C MET A 208 -1.35 12.80 9.61
N PHE A 209 -0.56 13.26 8.64
CA PHE A 209 0.45 14.30 8.79
C PHE A 209 0.35 15.30 7.65
N ASP A 210 0.65 16.56 7.91
CA ASP A 210 0.88 17.54 6.87
C ASP A 210 2.29 17.33 6.30
N ASN A 211 2.37 17.11 4.97
CA ASN A 211 3.64 16.97 4.25
C ASN A 211 3.77 18.09 3.21
N PRO A 212 4.31 19.26 3.58
CA PRO A 212 4.43 20.40 2.66
C PRO A 212 5.41 20.15 1.51
N ASP A 213 6.27 19.14 1.60
CA ASP A 213 7.18 18.78 0.51
C ASP A 213 6.48 17.94 -0.55
N GLN A 214 5.49 17.16 -0.18
CA GLN A 214 4.63 16.42 -1.11
C GLN A 214 3.84 17.38 -2.01
N GLU A 215 3.26 18.44 -1.47
CA GLU A 215 2.56 19.47 -2.26
C GLU A 215 3.48 20.12 -3.31
N LYS A 216 4.76 20.33 -2.97
CA LYS A 216 5.74 20.86 -3.91
C LYS A 216 6.12 19.86 -5.01
N ILE A 217 6.21 18.57 -4.65
CA ILE A 217 6.49 17.48 -5.61
C ILE A 217 5.31 17.36 -6.58
N GLU A 218 4.09 17.31 -6.07
CA GLU A 218 2.86 17.24 -6.86
C GLU A 218 2.69 18.46 -7.80
N ALA A 219 3.11 19.64 -7.35
CA ALA A 219 3.08 20.85 -8.19
C ALA A 219 4.06 20.80 -9.38
N VAL A 220 5.16 20.04 -9.28
CA VAL A 220 6.19 19.91 -10.32
C VAL A 220 5.93 18.70 -11.22
N PHE A 221 5.63 17.55 -10.64
CA PHE A 221 5.50 16.26 -11.35
C PHE A 221 4.05 15.89 -11.64
N GLY A 222 3.09 16.62 -11.08
CA GLY A 222 1.66 16.29 -11.12
C GLY A 222 1.26 15.29 -10.05
N LEU A 223 -0.04 15.02 -10.00
CA LEU A 223 -0.59 14.01 -9.10
C LEU A 223 -0.20 12.61 -9.56
N GLU A 224 0.23 11.78 -8.64
CA GLU A 224 0.56 10.39 -8.89
C GLU A 224 0.10 9.53 -7.70
N ASN A 225 -0.78 8.59 -7.99
CA ASN A 225 -1.34 7.66 -7.01
C ASN A 225 -1.22 6.24 -7.54
N GLN A 226 -0.61 5.37 -6.76
CA GLN A 226 -0.39 3.98 -7.15
C GLN A 226 -1.32 3.05 -6.37
N THR A 227 -2.04 2.23 -7.11
CA THR A 227 -2.89 1.17 -6.58
C THR A 227 -2.44 -0.17 -7.15
N VAL A 228 -2.26 -1.15 -6.29
CA VAL A 228 -1.89 -2.51 -6.69
C VAL A 228 -3.15 -3.37 -6.75
N VAL A 229 -3.34 -4.03 -7.89
CA VAL A 229 -4.37 -5.04 -8.10
C VAL A 229 -3.72 -6.42 -7.99
N LEU A 230 -4.15 -7.22 -7.01
CA LEU A 230 -3.75 -8.62 -6.89
C LEU A 230 -4.83 -9.49 -7.52
N TYR A 231 -4.44 -10.36 -8.45
CA TYR A 231 -5.34 -11.29 -9.14
C TYR A 231 -4.76 -12.71 -9.16
N ASP A 232 -5.63 -13.72 -9.29
CA ASP A 232 -5.19 -15.13 -9.28
C ASP A 232 -4.26 -15.41 -10.47
N LYS A 233 -3.15 -16.10 -10.22
CA LYS A 233 -2.14 -16.42 -11.24
C LYS A 233 -2.65 -17.25 -12.40
N ASN A 234 -3.76 -17.96 -12.20
CA ASN A 234 -4.38 -18.79 -13.26
C ASN A 234 -5.41 -18.00 -14.10
N THR A 235 -5.53 -16.70 -13.89
CA THR A 235 -6.41 -15.85 -14.71
C THR A 235 -5.92 -15.90 -16.16
N PRO A 236 -6.81 -16.12 -17.15
CA PRO A 236 -6.41 -16.14 -18.55
C PRO A 236 -5.78 -14.82 -18.99
N ASP A 237 -4.70 -14.88 -19.77
CA ASP A 237 -3.97 -13.70 -20.25
C ASP A 237 -4.87 -12.74 -21.06
N GLU A 238 -5.84 -13.27 -21.80
CA GLU A 238 -6.80 -12.46 -22.56
C GLU A 238 -7.69 -11.61 -21.63
N ALA A 239 -8.09 -12.17 -20.48
CA ALA A 239 -8.86 -11.45 -19.46
C ALA A 239 -8.02 -10.34 -18.84
N VAL A 240 -6.75 -10.63 -18.50
CA VAL A 240 -5.81 -9.64 -17.95
C VAL A 240 -5.59 -8.50 -18.94
N ARG A 241 -5.33 -8.81 -20.21
CA ARG A 241 -5.15 -7.78 -21.26
C ARG A 241 -6.40 -6.93 -21.46
N SER A 242 -7.58 -7.56 -21.51
CA SER A 242 -8.85 -6.82 -21.63
C SER A 242 -9.10 -5.90 -20.45
N PHE A 243 -8.64 -6.27 -19.25
CA PHE A 243 -8.71 -5.43 -18.07
C PHE A 243 -7.72 -4.25 -18.15
N ILE A 244 -6.47 -4.51 -18.57
CA ILE A 244 -5.46 -3.47 -18.80
C ILE A 244 -5.94 -2.45 -19.82
N GLU A 245 -6.43 -2.90 -20.99
CA GLU A 245 -6.94 -2.01 -22.03
C GLU A 245 -8.09 -1.13 -21.55
N ALA A 246 -8.99 -1.70 -20.72
CA ALA A 246 -10.10 -0.93 -20.15
C ALA A 246 -9.63 0.13 -19.15
N LEU A 247 -8.56 -0.14 -18.39
CA LEU A 247 -7.96 0.83 -17.48
C LEU A 247 -7.18 1.92 -18.21
N GLU A 248 -6.37 1.54 -19.21
CA GLU A 248 -5.56 2.49 -20.01
C GLU A 248 -6.42 3.40 -20.90
N ALA A 249 -7.66 3.00 -21.22
CA ALA A 249 -8.61 3.84 -21.94
C ALA A 249 -9.17 5.01 -21.11
N ARG A 250 -8.91 5.05 -19.81
CA ARG A 250 -9.37 6.11 -18.92
C ARG A 250 -8.40 7.30 -18.92
N GLU A 251 -8.95 8.50 -18.85
CA GLU A 251 -8.16 9.74 -18.81
C GLU A 251 -7.43 9.96 -17.48
N ASP A 252 -7.94 9.36 -16.40
CA ASP A 252 -7.39 9.47 -15.04
C ASP A 252 -6.31 8.42 -14.74
N VAL A 253 -6.12 7.41 -15.59
CA VAL A 253 -5.06 6.40 -15.49
C VAL A 253 -3.88 6.79 -16.37
N ARG A 254 -2.67 6.85 -15.80
CA ARG A 254 -1.42 7.16 -16.52
C ARG A 254 -0.77 5.93 -17.12
N SER A 255 -0.65 4.89 -16.33
CA SER A 255 -0.02 3.63 -16.75
C SER A 255 -0.56 2.47 -15.94
N VAL A 256 -0.54 1.31 -16.57
CA VAL A 256 -0.81 0.03 -15.94
C VAL A 256 0.41 -0.86 -16.18
N GLU A 257 1.03 -1.34 -15.13
CA GLU A 257 2.21 -2.20 -15.20
C GLU A 257 1.87 -3.61 -14.71
N ASP A 258 1.90 -4.56 -15.62
CA ASP A 258 1.67 -5.98 -15.38
C ASP A 258 2.69 -6.82 -16.15
N TYR A 259 2.88 -8.06 -15.75
CA TYR A 259 3.76 -8.98 -16.47
C TYR A 259 3.37 -9.11 -17.95
N SER A 260 2.06 -9.17 -18.25
CA SER A 260 1.54 -9.41 -19.61
C SER A 260 1.74 -8.24 -20.59
N ASN A 261 1.87 -7.00 -20.09
CA ASN A 261 2.12 -5.81 -20.90
C ASN A 261 3.55 -5.24 -20.76
N THR A 262 4.41 -5.88 -19.97
CA THR A 262 5.81 -5.51 -19.79
C THR A 262 6.72 -6.64 -20.24
N VAL A 263 7.24 -7.41 -19.32
CA VAL A 263 8.22 -8.49 -19.55
C VAL A 263 7.64 -9.64 -20.37
N GLY A 264 6.38 -9.97 -20.15
CA GLY A 264 5.63 -11.02 -20.85
C GLY A 264 4.97 -10.55 -22.15
N LEU A 265 5.11 -9.29 -22.53
CA LEU A 265 4.52 -8.75 -23.76
C LEU A 265 5.15 -9.40 -24.99
N PRO A 266 4.38 -10.06 -25.86
CA PRO A 266 4.90 -10.64 -27.09
C PRO A 266 5.22 -9.53 -28.11
N LEU A 267 6.50 -9.39 -28.43
CA LEU A 267 7.04 -8.41 -29.35
C LEU A 267 7.49 -9.05 -30.65
N THR A 268 7.43 -8.33 -31.75
CA THR A 268 8.17 -8.65 -32.97
C THR A 268 9.64 -8.31 -32.79
N TYR A 269 10.52 -8.86 -33.62
CA TYR A 269 11.95 -8.52 -33.55
C TYR A 269 12.23 -7.02 -33.75
N SER A 270 11.42 -6.34 -34.56
CA SER A 270 11.57 -4.89 -34.79
C SER A 270 11.14 -4.06 -33.59
N GLU A 271 10.06 -4.46 -32.90
CA GLU A 271 9.60 -3.83 -31.66
C GLU A 271 10.61 -4.06 -30.53
N LEU A 272 11.16 -5.27 -30.41
CA LEU A 272 12.21 -5.57 -29.44
C LEU A 272 13.47 -4.74 -29.71
N ALA A 273 13.94 -4.68 -30.95
CA ALA A 273 15.11 -3.91 -31.35
C ALA A 273 14.95 -2.41 -31.03
N ALA A 274 13.79 -1.83 -31.35
CA ALA A 274 13.48 -0.43 -31.06
C ALA A 274 13.44 -0.14 -29.54
N GLY A 275 12.86 -1.04 -28.77
CA GLY A 275 12.72 -0.89 -27.31
C GLY A 275 14.06 -0.93 -26.58
N PHE A 276 15.01 -1.74 -27.05
CA PHE A 276 16.33 -1.88 -26.42
C PHE A 276 17.46 -1.11 -27.12
N GLY A 277 17.16 -0.38 -28.20
CA GLY A 277 18.16 0.37 -28.96
C GLY A 277 19.23 -0.53 -29.61
N MET A 278 18.85 -1.79 -29.92
CA MET A 278 19.75 -2.75 -30.56
C MET A 278 19.56 -2.78 -32.08
N GLU A 279 20.58 -3.29 -32.79
CA GLU A 279 20.53 -3.40 -34.25
C GLU A 279 19.42 -4.40 -34.66
N PRO A 280 18.50 -4.02 -35.58
CA PRO A 280 17.38 -4.90 -35.96
C PRO A 280 17.81 -6.26 -36.53
N ALA A 281 18.97 -6.32 -37.22
CA ALA A 281 19.52 -7.56 -37.77
C ALA A 281 19.89 -8.55 -36.67
N LEU A 282 20.40 -8.08 -35.54
CA LEU A 282 20.75 -8.90 -34.39
C LEU A 282 19.48 -9.50 -33.76
N ALA A 283 18.47 -8.66 -33.50
CA ALA A 283 17.19 -9.12 -32.95
C ALA A 283 16.52 -10.16 -33.91
N GLN A 284 16.53 -9.87 -35.20
CA GLN A 284 15.97 -10.79 -36.22
C GLN A 284 16.71 -12.14 -36.21
N THR A 285 18.02 -12.14 -36.00
CA THR A 285 18.82 -13.38 -35.92
C THR A 285 18.46 -14.20 -34.70
N VAL A 286 18.26 -13.58 -33.55
CA VAL A 286 17.80 -14.26 -32.33
C VAL A 286 16.44 -14.93 -32.58
N TYR A 287 15.49 -14.23 -33.22
CA TYR A 287 14.18 -14.77 -33.58
C TYR A 287 14.26 -15.94 -34.58
N ARG A 288 15.14 -15.83 -35.59
CA ARG A 288 15.41 -16.90 -36.55
C ARG A 288 16.02 -18.14 -35.92
N LEU A 289 17.00 -17.95 -35.03
CA LEU A 289 17.61 -19.05 -34.29
C LEU A 289 16.60 -19.70 -33.31
N TYR A 290 15.74 -18.90 -32.66
CA TYR A 290 14.65 -19.42 -31.86
C TYR A 290 13.68 -20.27 -32.68
N ALA A 291 13.26 -19.79 -33.87
CA ALA A 291 12.39 -20.51 -34.78
C ALA A 291 13.06 -21.81 -35.29
N ASP A 292 14.37 -21.77 -35.55
CA ASP A 292 15.16 -22.93 -35.98
C ASP A 292 15.30 -24.02 -34.93
N ARG A 293 15.10 -23.69 -33.64
CA ARG A 293 15.19 -24.63 -32.50
C ARG A 293 14.30 -25.85 -32.68
N MET A 294 13.12 -25.67 -33.29
CA MET A 294 12.14 -26.73 -33.50
C MET A 294 12.36 -27.47 -34.82
N ASN A 295 13.36 -27.07 -35.64
CA ASN A 295 13.65 -27.71 -36.88
C ASN A 295 14.45 -29.00 -36.67
N THR A 296 13.90 -30.14 -37.02
CA THR A 296 14.50 -31.46 -36.88
C THR A 296 15.26 -31.92 -38.15
N GLU A 297 15.26 -31.11 -39.22
CA GLU A 297 16.02 -31.43 -40.42
C GLU A 297 17.53 -31.37 -40.15
N PRO A 298 18.32 -32.25 -40.81
CA PRO A 298 19.76 -32.23 -40.65
C PRO A 298 20.35 -30.88 -41.10
N LEU A 299 21.31 -30.36 -40.37
CA LEU A 299 22.10 -29.20 -40.77
C LEU A 299 22.77 -29.55 -42.12
N GLY A 300 22.51 -28.87 -43.16
CA GLY A 300 23.13 -29.13 -44.45
C GLY A 300 24.66 -29.23 -44.36
N SER A 301 25.28 -29.68 -45.46
CA SER A 301 26.73 -29.70 -45.62
C SER A 301 27.19 -28.45 -46.40
N LEU A 302 28.36 -27.93 -46.09
CA LEU A 302 29.00 -26.81 -46.80
C LEU A 302 30.45 -27.24 -47.17
N THR A 303 30.95 -26.64 -48.27
CA THR A 303 32.36 -26.65 -48.52
C THR A 303 33.07 -25.67 -47.54
N VAL A 304 34.34 -25.86 -47.31
CA VAL A 304 35.13 -24.92 -46.47
C VAL A 304 35.10 -23.51 -47.09
N TYR A 305 35.14 -23.43 -48.43
CA TYR A 305 35.05 -22.14 -49.12
C TYR A 305 33.71 -21.47 -48.85
N GLU A 306 32.57 -22.14 -49.00
CA GLU A 306 31.24 -21.57 -48.68
C GLU A 306 31.09 -21.17 -47.23
N TYR A 307 31.67 -21.97 -46.30
CA TYR A 307 31.67 -21.70 -44.90
C TYR A 307 32.44 -20.40 -44.55
N LEU A 308 33.66 -20.28 -45.09
CA LEU A 308 34.49 -19.05 -44.87
C LEU A 308 33.88 -17.85 -45.56
N GLN A 309 33.29 -18.00 -46.75
CA GLN A 309 32.58 -16.90 -47.42
C GLN A 309 31.38 -16.42 -46.60
N PHE A 310 30.63 -17.34 -46.00
CA PHE A 310 29.51 -16.94 -45.13
C PHE A 310 29.97 -16.21 -43.85
N ILE A 311 31.07 -16.66 -43.23
CA ILE A 311 31.63 -15.97 -42.08
C ILE A 311 32.15 -14.56 -42.46
N ALA A 312 32.79 -14.44 -43.62
CA ALA A 312 33.25 -13.16 -44.11
C ALA A 312 32.10 -12.16 -44.34
N GLN A 313 31.01 -12.67 -44.93
CA GLN A 313 29.79 -11.87 -45.11
C GLN A 313 29.18 -11.44 -43.76
N LEU A 314 29.21 -12.27 -42.73
CA LEU A 314 28.80 -11.87 -41.37
C LEU A 314 29.75 -10.87 -40.72
N ALA A 315 31.03 -10.94 -41.05
CA ALA A 315 32.05 -10.01 -40.50
C ALA A 315 31.95 -8.60 -41.10
N GLU A 316 31.41 -8.46 -42.33
CA GLU A 316 31.12 -7.15 -42.94
C GLU A 316 29.86 -6.49 -42.47
N ASP A 317 28.96 -7.24 -41.80
CA ASP A 317 27.73 -6.70 -41.21
C ASP A 317 28.02 -6.09 -39.84
N ASP A 318 27.72 -4.80 -39.67
CA ASP A 318 27.98 -4.05 -38.42
C ASP A 318 27.34 -4.71 -37.18
N ALA A 319 26.25 -5.46 -37.36
CA ALA A 319 25.56 -6.18 -36.27
C ALA A 319 26.34 -7.41 -35.77
N PHE A 320 27.10 -8.08 -36.65
CA PHE A 320 27.81 -9.33 -36.34
C PHE A 320 29.33 -9.15 -36.24
N ALA A 321 29.87 -8.08 -36.77
CA ALA A 321 31.31 -7.77 -36.73
C ALA A 321 31.89 -7.88 -35.29
N PRO A 322 31.23 -7.40 -34.22
CA PRO A 322 31.71 -7.57 -32.85
C PRO A 322 31.76 -9.02 -32.37
N LEU A 323 30.88 -9.89 -32.91
CA LEU A 323 30.79 -11.31 -32.53
C LEU A 323 31.85 -12.18 -33.18
N ILE A 324 32.38 -11.76 -34.35
CA ILE A 324 33.37 -12.53 -35.13
C ILE A 324 34.79 -12.16 -34.72
N GLY A 325 34.96 -11.09 -33.96
CA GLY A 325 36.27 -10.65 -33.47
C GLY A 325 37.18 -10.10 -34.55
N GLY A 326 38.30 -9.51 -34.14
CA GLY A 326 39.26 -8.78 -35.02
C GLY A 326 40.04 -9.61 -36.06
N ASN A 327 39.51 -10.72 -36.56
CA ASN A 327 40.13 -11.63 -37.53
C ASN A 327 39.65 -11.41 -38.97
N ALA A 328 38.91 -10.33 -39.24
CA ALA A 328 38.39 -10.04 -40.58
C ALA A 328 39.46 -9.98 -41.66
N ASP A 329 40.62 -9.36 -41.36
CA ASP A 329 41.74 -9.27 -42.31
C ASP A 329 42.35 -10.65 -42.62
N ILE A 330 42.43 -11.53 -41.62
CA ILE A 330 42.93 -12.89 -41.81
C ILE A 330 41.95 -13.73 -42.66
N LEU A 331 40.66 -13.53 -42.39
CA LEU A 331 39.58 -14.22 -43.13
C LEU A 331 39.56 -13.77 -44.58
N SER A 332 39.67 -12.47 -44.87
CA SER A 332 39.76 -11.93 -46.23
C SER A 332 40.98 -12.52 -46.96
N ALA A 333 42.15 -12.51 -46.32
CA ALA A 333 43.36 -13.08 -46.96
C ALA A 333 43.23 -14.60 -47.24
N MET A 334 42.54 -15.33 -46.38
CA MET A 334 42.23 -16.75 -46.58
C MET A 334 41.28 -16.96 -47.75
N LEU A 335 40.25 -16.13 -47.86
CA LEU A 335 39.30 -16.19 -49.00
C LEU A 335 39.96 -15.83 -50.31
N ASP A 336 40.81 -14.78 -50.37
CA ASP A 336 41.56 -14.40 -51.58
C ASP A 336 42.47 -15.55 -52.03
N ALA A 337 43.11 -16.24 -51.09
CA ALA A 337 43.93 -17.44 -51.40
C ALA A 337 43.09 -18.61 -51.93
N LEU A 338 41.88 -18.85 -51.34
CA LEU A 338 40.97 -19.89 -51.80
C LEU A 338 40.33 -19.55 -53.18
N GLU A 339 40.02 -18.27 -53.45
CA GLU A 339 39.52 -17.82 -54.78
C GLU A 339 40.57 -18.01 -55.87
N SER A 340 41.85 -17.70 -55.55
CA SER A 340 42.95 -17.98 -56.47
C SER A 340 43.13 -19.47 -56.74
N GLY A 341 43.08 -20.29 -55.66
CA GLY A 341 43.13 -21.77 -55.76
C GLY A 341 41.94 -22.35 -56.51
N LYS A 342 40.74 -21.76 -56.31
CA LYS A 342 39.53 -22.13 -57.05
C LYS A 342 39.68 -21.88 -58.55
N ALA A 343 40.20 -20.73 -58.93
CA ALA A 343 40.44 -20.40 -60.33
C ALA A 343 41.45 -21.36 -61.01
N GLU A 344 42.48 -21.80 -60.26
CA GLU A 344 43.43 -22.82 -60.76
C GLU A 344 42.78 -24.20 -60.92
N LEU A 345 41.93 -24.59 -59.97
CA LEU A 345 41.21 -25.86 -60.03
C LEU A 345 40.13 -25.85 -61.11
N ASP A 346 39.40 -24.74 -61.26
CA ASP A 346 38.40 -24.61 -62.33
C ASP A 346 39.09 -24.74 -63.72
N ALA A 347 40.29 -24.15 -63.89
CA ALA A 347 41.06 -24.29 -65.11
C ALA A 347 41.53 -25.74 -65.38
N ALA A 348 41.95 -26.46 -64.30
CA ALA A 348 42.35 -27.86 -64.39
C ALA A 348 41.14 -28.76 -64.69
N ILE A 349 39.98 -28.51 -64.13
CA ILE A 349 38.73 -29.25 -64.43
C ILE A 349 38.36 -29.01 -65.90
N GLU A 350 38.42 -27.76 -66.41
CA GLU A 350 38.12 -27.44 -67.79
C GLU A 350 39.08 -28.10 -68.78
N GLU A 351 40.36 -28.26 -68.39
CA GLU A 351 41.32 -28.99 -69.20
C GLU A 351 41.04 -30.47 -69.24
N LEU A 352 40.68 -31.09 -68.09
CA LEU A 352 40.27 -32.52 -68.06
C LEU A 352 38.98 -32.76 -68.86
N ASP A 353 37.97 -31.93 -68.77
CA ASP A 353 36.73 -31.96 -69.47
C ASP A 353 36.97 -31.85 -71.01
N ARG A 354 37.88 -30.92 -71.42
CA ARG A 354 38.29 -30.79 -72.82
C ARG A 354 39.01 -32.03 -73.27
N SER A 355 39.90 -32.64 -72.46
CA SER A 355 40.59 -33.90 -72.83
C SER A 355 39.58 -35.06 -72.93
N GLU A 356 38.56 -35.09 -72.06
CA GLU A 356 37.45 -36.08 -72.14
C GLU A 356 36.67 -35.97 -73.48
N ALA A 357 36.32 -34.75 -73.89
CA ALA A 357 35.61 -34.46 -75.11
C ALA A 357 36.46 -34.84 -76.37
N GLU A 358 37.80 -34.60 -76.28
CA GLU A 358 38.74 -34.99 -77.37
C GLU A 358 38.83 -36.51 -77.46
N LEU A 359 38.85 -37.25 -76.32
CA LEU A 359 38.85 -38.72 -76.34
C LEU A 359 37.52 -39.30 -76.83
N GLU A 360 36.36 -38.68 -76.45
CA GLU A 360 35.07 -39.06 -76.98
C GLU A 360 34.99 -38.87 -78.55
N ALA A 361 35.51 -37.74 -79.02
CA ALA A 361 35.55 -37.47 -80.44
C ALA A 361 36.45 -38.47 -81.22
N ALA A 362 37.59 -38.77 -80.60
CA ALA A 362 38.50 -39.79 -81.16
C ALA A 362 37.89 -41.20 -81.10
N GLN A 363 37.17 -41.54 -80.10
CA GLN A 363 36.38 -42.81 -80.06
C GLN A 363 35.31 -42.84 -81.18
N ALA A 364 34.53 -41.80 -81.39
CA ALA A 364 33.56 -41.71 -82.44
C ALA A 364 34.21 -41.85 -83.83
N GLN A 365 35.38 -41.25 -84.02
CA GLN A 365 36.15 -41.43 -85.22
C GLN A 365 36.61 -42.89 -85.44
N LEU A 366 37.08 -43.49 -84.35
CA LEU A 366 37.48 -44.93 -84.42
C LEU A 366 36.28 -45.83 -84.73
N ASP A 367 35.11 -45.59 -84.10
CA ASP A 367 33.85 -46.36 -84.38
C ASP A 367 33.39 -46.18 -85.84
N ALA A 368 33.44 -44.97 -86.35
CA ALA A 368 33.14 -44.66 -87.77
C ALA A 368 34.11 -45.35 -88.72
N MET A 369 35.40 -45.38 -88.34
CA MET A 369 36.41 -46.13 -89.12
C MET A 369 36.10 -47.62 -89.12
N ILE A 370 35.80 -48.20 -87.98
CA ILE A 370 35.42 -49.62 -87.83
C ILE A 370 34.20 -49.94 -88.70
N GLU A 371 33.17 -49.10 -88.74
CA GLU A 371 31.99 -49.28 -89.61
C GLU A 371 32.31 -49.17 -91.10
N GLN A 372 33.20 -48.24 -91.51
CA GLN A 372 33.69 -48.14 -92.83
C GLN A 372 34.48 -49.40 -93.25
N LEU A 373 35.32 -49.90 -92.38
CA LEU A 373 36.08 -51.11 -92.66
C LEU A 373 35.18 -52.38 -92.73
N LYS A 374 34.14 -52.47 -91.98
CA LYS A 374 33.07 -53.50 -92.05
C LYS A 374 32.31 -53.41 -93.38
N ALA A 375 31.95 -52.19 -93.78
CA ALA A 375 31.29 -51.96 -95.07
C ALA A 375 32.16 -52.31 -96.28
N ALA A 376 33.48 -52.21 -96.13
CA ALA A 376 34.45 -52.63 -97.13
C ALA A 376 34.69 -54.14 -97.18
N GLY A 377 34.02 -54.95 -96.33
CA GLY A 377 34.07 -56.43 -96.36
C GLY A 377 35.30 -57.02 -95.63
N MET A 378 35.97 -56.32 -94.80
CA MET A 378 37.11 -56.80 -93.96
C MET A 378 36.61 -57.70 -92.82
N THR A 379 37.39 -58.72 -92.49
CA THR A 379 37.08 -59.60 -91.34
C THR A 379 37.36 -58.93 -90.03
N ASP A 380 36.69 -59.35 -88.92
CA ASP A 380 36.87 -58.78 -87.60
C ASP A 380 38.34 -58.86 -87.12
N GLU A 381 39.12 -59.89 -87.49
CA GLU A 381 40.56 -60.01 -87.19
C GLU A 381 41.39 -58.96 -87.92
N GLN A 382 41.05 -58.62 -89.20
CA GLN A 382 41.74 -57.59 -89.95
C GLN A 382 41.39 -56.19 -89.45
N ILE A 383 40.16 -55.96 -89.07
CA ILE A 383 39.72 -54.67 -88.41
C ILE A 383 40.41 -54.53 -87.11
N ALA A 384 40.41 -55.51 -86.23
CA ALA A 384 41.09 -55.47 -84.93
C ALA A 384 42.59 -55.16 -85.07
N ALA A 385 43.31 -55.79 -86.03
CA ALA A 385 44.69 -55.49 -86.28
C ALA A 385 44.98 -54.05 -86.75
N GLN A 386 44.05 -53.50 -87.62
CA GLN A 386 44.20 -52.15 -88.15
C GLN A 386 43.82 -51.06 -87.21
N THR A 387 42.96 -51.31 -86.21
CA THR A 387 42.46 -50.38 -85.23
C THR A 387 43.13 -50.54 -83.84
N ALA A 388 43.98 -51.59 -83.64
CA ALA A 388 44.61 -51.95 -82.37
C ALA A 388 45.41 -50.80 -81.71
N GLU A 389 46.15 -50.05 -82.56
CA GLU A 389 46.98 -48.93 -82.04
C GLU A 389 46.13 -47.74 -81.58
N ALA A 390 45.11 -47.41 -82.38
CA ALA A 390 44.16 -46.36 -82.04
C ALA A 390 43.31 -46.70 -80.79
N ALA A 391 42.87 -47.96 -80.71
CA ALA A 391 42.12 -48.44 -79.56
C ALA A 391 43.03 -48.49 -78.30
N ALA A 392 44.28 -48.92 -78.44
CA ALA A 392 45.21 -48.87 -77.29
C ALA A 392 45.56 -47.46 -76.85
N ALA A 393 45.72 -46.50 -77.78
CA ALA A 393 45.91 -45.10 -77.49
C ALA A 393 44.74 -44.48 -76.75
N LEU A 394 43.51 -44.81 -77.18
CA LEU A 394 42.27 -44.34 -76.49
C LEU A 394 42.14 -44.95 -75.09
N GLU A 395 42.45 -46.22 -74.92
CA GLU A 395 42.40 -46.85 -73.62
C GLU A 395 43.48 -46.27 -72.70
N GLN A 396 44.67 -45.98 -73.17
CA GLN A 396 45.73 -45.31 -72.42
C GLN A 396 45.32 -43.87 -72.07
N GLY A 397 44.69 -43.13 -73.02
CA GLY A 397 44.19 -41.79 -72.74
C GLY A 397 43.10 -41.77 -71.66
N ARG A 398 42.19 -42.72 -71.67
CA ARG A 398 41.14 -42.89 -70.65
C ARG A 398 41.76 -43.16 -69.26
N LEU A 399 42.77 -44.05 -69.19
CA LEU A 399 43.46 -44.36 -67.96
C LEU A 399 44.18 -43.13 -67.39
N GLN A 400 44.80 -42.34 -68.29
CA GLN A 400 45.47 -41.10 -67.85
C GLN A 400 44.46 -40.07 -67.42
N LEU A 401 43.33 -39.90 -68.11
CA LEU A 401 42.26 -39.02 -67.74
C LEU A 401 41.66 -39.40 -66.39
N ALA A 402 41.34 -40.70 -66.18
CA ALA A 402 40.83 -41.23 -64.94
C ALA A 402 41.82 -40.99 -63.75
N ALA A 403 43.09 -41.24 -63.98
CA ALA A 403 44.13 -40.99 -62.96
C ALA A 403 44.32 -39.50 -62.70
N GLY A 404 44.21 -38.65 -63.71
CA GLY A 404 44.22 -37.18 -63.52
C GLY A 404 43.07 -36.66 -62.73
N ARG A 405 41.86 -37.15 -63.01
CA ARG A 405 40.62 -36.81 -62.29
C ARG A 405 40.67 -37.29 -60.84
N GLU A 406 41.10 -38.51 -60.60
CA GLU A 406 41.28 -39.04 -59.25
C GLU A 406 42.33 -38.23 -58.47
N ALA A 407 43.43 -37.89 -59.07
CA ALA A 407 44.45 -37.05 -58.44
C ALA A 407 43.95 -35.66 -58.09
N LEU A 408 43.16 -35.06 -58.98
CA LEU A 408 42.53 -33.73 -58.76
C LEU A 408 41.49 -33.83 -57.64
N GLU A 409 40.56 -34.77 -57.72
CA GLU A 409 39.50 -34.97 -56.73
C GLU A 409 40.03 -35.32 -55.32
N SER A 410 41.17 -36.01 -55.27
CA SER A 410 41.84 -36.34 -54.01
C SER A 410 42.75 -35.23 -53.48
N SER A 411 42.95 -34.15 -54.22
CA SER A 411 43.77 -33.03 -53.80
C SER A 411 43.15 -32.26 -52.64
N GLU A 412 43.96 -31.77 -51.71
CA GLU A 412 43.51 -30.97 -50.57
C GLU A 412 42.71 -29.72 -51.02
N GLY A 413 43.13 -29.06 -52.11
CA GLY A 413 42.44 -27.91 -52.69
C GLY A 413 41.02 -28.26 -53.16
N TYR A 414 40.85 -29.37 -53.90
CA TYR A 414 39.57 -29.81 -54.38
C TYR A 414 38.63 -30.19 -53.23
N GLN A 415 39.15 -30.92 -52.24
CA GLN A 415 38.40 -31.29 -51.03
C GLN A 415 37.88 -30.05 -50.27
N THR A 416 38.71 -29.03 -50.16
CA THR A 416 38.39 -27.79 -49.48
C THR A 416 37.34 -26.92 -50.21
N ILE A 417 37.37 -26.94 -51.52
CA ILE A 417 36.56 -25.98 -52.32
C ILE A 417 35.27 -26.62 -52.84
N TYR A 418 35.29 -27.92 -53.19
CA TYR A 418 34.16 -28.56 -53.90
C TYR A 418 33.44 -29.64 -53.10
N VAL A 419 34.06 -30.20 -52.05
CA VAL A 419 33.41 -31.28 -51.29
C VAL A 419 32.62 -30.73 -50.11
N PRO A 420 31.27 -30.86 -50.14
CA PRO A 420 30.46 -30.47 -48.99
C PRO A 420 30.72 -31.41 -47.80
N MET A 421 30.94 -30.82 -46.64
CA MET A 421 31.28 -31.52 -45.37
C MET A 421 30.22 -31.22 -44.33
N ASP A 422 30.02 -32.17 -43.40
CA ASP A 422 29.22 -31.93 -42.21
C ASP A 422 29.97 -31.06 -41.16
N ALA A 423 29.29 -30.65 -40.14
CA ALA A 423 29.83 -29.77 -39.10
C ALA A 423 31.12 -30.32 -38.44
N GLN A 424 31.20 -31.62 -38.20
CA GLN A 424 32.35 -32.26 -37.58
C GLN A 424 33.57 -32.26 -38.52
N SER A 425 33.37 -32.58 -39.79
CA SER A 425 34.44 -32.59 -40.79
C SER A 425 34.95 -31.16 -41.07
N LEU A 426 34.05 -30.20 -41.17
CA LEU A 426 34.39 -28.78 -41.30
C LEU A 426 35.21 -28.31 -40.08
N ALA A 427 34.79 -28.61 -38.85
CA ALA A 427 35.49 -28.26 -37.64
C ALA A 427 36.91 -28.83 -37.59
N ALA A 428 37.05 -30.10 -37.95
CA ALA A 428 38.37 -30.77 -38.00
C ALA A 428 39.33 -30.10 -39.02
N LEU A 429 38.81 -29.69 -40.18
CA LEU A 429 39.60 -29.11 -41.24
C LEU A 429 39.93 -27.60 -40.98
N THR A 430 39.00 -26.86 -40.39
CA THR A 430 39.19 -25.45 -40.04
C THR A 430 39.88 -25.25 -38.69
N GLN A 431 40.12 -26.33 -37.92
CA GLN A 431 40.67 -26.31 -36.55
C GLN A 431 39.83 -25.48 -35.57
N GLN A 432 38.50 -25.42 -35.80
CA GLN A 432 37.54 -24.75 -34.97
C GLN A 432 36.78 -25.74 -34.08
N ASP A 433 36.08 -25.21 -33.07
CA ASP A 433 35.19 -26.03 -32.25
C ASP A 433 33.96 -26.47 -33.07
N ALA A 434 33.61 -27.75 -33.02
CA ALA A 434 32.47 -28.31 -33.71
C ALA A 434 31.16 -27.63 -33.38
N ALA A 435 30.98 -27.16 -32.11
CA ALA A 435 29.80 -26.42 -31.68
C ALA A 435 29.70 -25.00 -32.32
N GLN A 436 30.88 -24.37 -32.55
CA GLN A 436 30.93 -23.08 -33.26
C GLN A 436 30.50 -23.25 -34.74
N VAL A 437 31.04 -24.27 -35.41
CA VAL A 437 30.68 -24.59 -36.79
C VAL A 437 29.22 -24.95 -36.90
N GLU A 438 28.69 -25.75 -35.97
CA GLU A 438 27.27 -26.09 -35.92
C GLU A 438 26.39 -24.84 -35.77
N LEU A 439 26.78 -23.89 -34.90
CA LEU A 439 26.04 -22.63 -34.75
C LEU A 439 26.03 -21.81 -36.04
N VAL A 440 27.14 -21.70 -36.75
CA VAL A 440 27.22 -20.99 -38.04
C VAL A 440 26.32 -21.65 -39.09
N LEU A 441 26.29 -22.96 -39.13
CA LEU A 441 25.38 -23.70 -40.02
C LEU A 441 23.91 -23.49 -39.67
N ARG A 442 23.57 -23.46 -38.38
CA ARG A 442 22.23 -23.10 -37.90
C ARG A 442 21.88 -21.67 -38.23
N MET A 443 22.78 -20.72 -38.07
CA MET A 443 22.58 -19.31 -38.47
C MET A 443 22.25 -19.22 -39.96
N ARG A 444 23.04 -19.87 -40.83
CA ARG A 444 22.80 -19.89 -42.29
C ARG A 444 21.43 -20.51 -42.65
N ARG A 445 21.05 -21.61 -42.02
CA ARG A 445 19.75 -22.25 -42.24
C ARG A 445 18.61 -21.35 -41.75
N SER A 446 18.76 -20.73 -40.59
CA SER A 446 17.76 -19.86 -39.97
C SER A 446 17.49 -18.59 -40.78
N MET A 447 18.48 -18.10 -41.54
CA MET A 447 18.30 -16.92 -42.41
C MET A 447 17.22 -17.09 -43.48
N GLN A 448 16.84 -18.33 -43.80
CA GLN A 448 15.77 -18.64 -44.77
C GLN A 448 14.37 -18.63 -44.11
N LEU A 449 14.30 -18.53 -42.78
CA LEU A 449 13.05 -18.54 -42.04
C LEU A 449 12.42 -17.15 -42.02
N ASP A 450 11.13 -17.09 -42.36
CA ASP A 450 10.33 -15.90 -42.18
C ASP A 450 9.89 -15.77 -40.72
N VAL A 451 10.29 -14.68 -40.06
CA VAL A 451 10.00 -14.39 -38.66
C VAL A 451 9.27 -13.06 -38.45
N GLU A 452 8.71 -12.47 -39.53
CA GLU A 452 8.00 -11.18 -39.41
C GLU A 452 6.77 -11.27 -38.53
N SER A 453 6.08 -12.41 -38.57
CA SER A 453 4.89 -12.66 -37.74
C SER A 453 5.21 -13.30 -36.38
N LEU A 454 6.45 -13.73 -36.13
CA LEU A 454 6.83 -14.33 -34.88
C LEU A 454 6.89 -13.28 -33.79
N ARG A 455 6.26 -13.57 -32.65
CA ARG A 455 6.28 -12.73 -31.46
C ARG A 455 6.85 -13.49 -30.29
N LEU A 456 7.82 -12.93 -29.63
CA LEU A 456 8.43 -13.48 -28.42
C LEU A 456 8.40 -12.42 -27.32
N SER A 457 8.14 -12.83 -26.10
CA SER A 457 8.32 -11.96 -24.95
C SER A 457 9.81 -11.75 -24.64
N ILE A 458 10.11 -10.69 -23.89
CA ILE A 458 11.46 -10.44 -23.41
C ILE A 458 11.96 -11.64 -22.57
N ASP A 459 11.05 -12.18 -21.76
CA ASP A 459 11.32 -13.37 -20.93
C ASP A 459 11.70 -14.59 -21.79
N GLU A 460 10.93 -14.89 -22.85
CA GLU A 460 11.23 -16.00 -23.76
C GLU A 460 12.55 -15.79 -24.51
N CYS A 461 12.80 -14.56 -24.97
CA CYS A 461 14.07 -14.22 -25.63
C CYS A 461 15.28 -14.42 -24.70
N LEU A 462 15.21 -13.89 -23.48
CA LEU A 462 16.31 -14.00 -22.52
C LEU A 462 16.49 -15.45 -22.01
N ALA A 463 15.38 -16.16 -21.75
CA ALA A 463 15.43 -17.58 -21.40
C ALA A 463 16.11 -18.41 -22.50
N TYR A 464 15.80 -18.15 -23.76
CA TYR A 464 16.45 -18.80 -24.89
C TYR A 464 17.93 -18.45 -25.00
N LEU A 465 18.28 -17.17 -24.90
CA LEU A 465 19.66 -16.72 -24.96
C LEU A 465 20.53 -17.34 -23.86
N THR A 466 20.02 -17.37 -22.63
CA THR A 466 20.78 -17.84 -21.47
C THR A 466 20.73 -19.32 -21.24
N GLY A 467 19.58 -19.96 -21.48
CA GLY A 467 19.37 -21.39 -21.26
C GLY A 467 19.89 -22.25 -22.43
N ASP A 468 19.54 -21.88 -23.64
CA ASP A 468 19.85 -22.70 -24.81
C ASP A 468 21.11 -22.25 -25.56
N LEU A 469 21.31 -20.93 -25.77
CA LEU A 469 22.47 -20.44 -26.54
C LEU A 469 23.74 -20.32 -25.71
N LEU A 470 23.68 -19.69 -24.53
CA LEU A 470 24.85 -19.58 -23.65
C LEU A 470 25.32 -20.91 -23.05
N ALA A 471 24.42 -21.87 -22.93
CA ALA A 471 24.77 -23.22 -22.50
C ALA A 471 25.55 -24.03 -23.57
N GLN A 472 25.54 -23.58 -24.84
CA GLN A 472 26.32 -24.17 -25.91
C GLN A 472 27.74 -23.55 -25.91
N ASP A 473 28.76 -24.42 -25.75
CA ASP A 473 30.17 -24.01 -25.72
C ASP A 473 30.56 -23.14 -26.94
N GLY A 474 29.95 -23.39 -28.09
CA GLY A 474 30.21 -22.66 -29.32
C GLY A 474 29.75 -21.19 -29.29
N PHE A 475 28.59 -20.90 -28.71
CA PHE A 475 28.08 -19.52 -28.61
C PHE A 475 28.79 -18.75 -27.50
N SER A 476 29.00 -19.41 -26.35
CA SER A 476 29.70 -18.80 -25.24
C SER A 476 31.13 -18.37 -25.57
N ALA A 477 31.78 -19.07 -26.51
CA ALA A 477 33.12 -18.72 -26.97
C ALA A 477 33.15 -17.49 -27.93
N LEU A 478 32.02 -17.15 -28.57
CA LEU A 478 31.90 -15.98 -29.45
C LEU A 478 31.66 -14.68 -28.70
N LEU A 479 31.16 -14.75 -27.45
CA LEU A 479 30.92 -13.59 -26.62
C LEU A 479 32.15 -13.23 -25.80
N ASP A 480 32.50 -11.97 -25.75
CA ASP A 480 33.50 -11.46 -24.83
C ASP A 480 32.99 -11.48 -23.36
N GLU A 481 33.88 -11.25 -22.42
CA GLU A 481 33.59 -11.33 -20.99
C GLU A 481 32.61 -10.21 -20.56
N ASP A 482 32.70 -9.03 -21.20
CA ASP A 482 31.84 -7.90 -20.92
C ASP A 482 30.40 -8.15 -21.40
N MET A 483 30.23 -8.73 -22.59
CA MET A 483 28.92 -9.08 -23.14
C MET A 483 28.22 -10.19 -22.32
N ARG A 484 29.00 -11.20 -21.85
CA ARG A 484 28.43 -12.22 -20.95
C ARG A 484 27.98 -11.64 -19.63
N ALA A 485 28.78 -10.73 -19.04
CA ALA A 485 28.41 -10.04 -17.81
C ALA A 485 27.15 -9.20 -17.99
N LEU A 486 27.01 -8.49 -19.11
CA LEU A 486 25.84 -7.70 -19.46
C LEU A 486 24.57 -8.56 -19.58
N LEU A 487 24.66 -9.68 -20.29
CA LEU A 487 23.53 -10.63 -20.43
C LEU A 487 23.13 -11.23 -19.07
N GLN A 488 24.10 -11.62 -18.24
CA GLN A 488 23.82 -12.14 -16.90
C GLN A 488 23.20 -11.10 -15.99
N ALA A 489 23.65 -9.83 -16.05
CA ALA A 489 23.04 -8.73 -15.32
C ALA A 489 21.61 -8.48 -15.78
N GLY A 490 21.34 -8.50 -17.10
CA GLY A 490 20.00 -8.37 -17.67
C GLY A 490 19.04 -9.47 -17.20
N VAL A 491 19.52 -10.71 -17.11
CA VAL A 491 18.71 -11.82 -16.55
C VAL A 491 18.41 -11.62 -15.07
N GLN A 492 19.36 -11.17 -14.27
CA GLN A 492 19.11 -10.89 -12.85
C GLN A 492 18.09 -9.79 -12.67
N GLU A 493 18.16 -8.74 -13.48
CA GLU A 493 17.21 -7.63 -13.46
C GLU A 493 15.81 -8.07 -13.91
N LEU A 494 15.73 -8.91 -14.93
CA LEU A 494 14.49 -9.52 -15.38
C LEU A 494 13.85 -10.39 -14.30
N GLU A 495 14.60 -11.30 -13.70
CA GLU A 495 14.11 -12.17 -12.62
C GLU A 495 13.65 -11.35 -11.40
N ALA A 496 14.34 -10.27 -11.08
CA ALA A 496 13.90 -9.34 -10.05
C ALA A 496 12.58 -8.64 -10.44
N GLY A 497 12.45 -8.19 -11.69
CA GLY A 497 11.21 -7.60 -12.22
C GLY A 497 10.04 -8.61 -12.22
N LYS A 498 10.30 -9.85 -12.65
CA LYS A 498 9.30 -10.94 -12.58
C LYS A 498 8.85 -11.21 -11.15
N ALA A 499 9.79 -11.29 -10.20
CA ALA A 499 9.48 -11.50 -8.80
C ALA A 499 8.66 -10.36 -8.16
N MET A 500 8.74 -9.16 -8.74
CA MET A 500 7.87 -8.06 -8.34
C MET A 500 6.44 -8.20 -8.84
N LEU A 501 6.22 -8.82 -9.99
CA LEU A 501 4.92 -8.90 -10.65
C LEU A 501 4.25 -10.27 -10.49
N LEU A 502 5.03 -11.34 -10.46
CA LEU A 502 4.53 -12.71 -10.37
C LEU A 502 4.73 -13.26 -8.96
N GLY A 503 3.64 -13.77 -8.36
CA GLY A 503 3.66 -14.41 -7.06
C GLY A 503 3.30 -15.89 -7.10
N GLU A 504 3.41 -16.56 -5.96
CA GLU A 504 3.08 -18.00 -5.86
C GLU A 504 1.60 -18.28 -6.09
N ARG A 505 0.71 -17.39 -5.65
CA ARG A 505 -0.74 -17.53 -5.71
C ARG A 505 -1.41 -16.39 -6.48
N TYR A 506 -0.95 -15.17 -6.28
CA TYR A 506 -1.48 -13.99 -6.93
C TYR A 506 -0.39 -13.27 -7.70
N ASN A 507 -0.72 -12.80 -8.89
CA ASN A 507 0.08 -11.84 -9.62
C ASN A 507 -0.30 -10.42 -9.21
N ARG A 508 0.58 -9.48 -9.48
CA ARG A 508 0.47 -8.09 -9.09
C ARG A 508 0.52 -7.19 -10.31
N MET A 509 -0.49 -6.37 -10.43
CA MET A 509 -0.58 -5.28 -11.40
C MET A 509 -0.48 -3.95 -10.65
N VAL A 510 0.28 -3.00 -11.13
CA VAL A 510 0.41 -1.66 -10.57
C VAL A 510 -0.30 -0.67 -11.48
N VAL A 511 -1.32 -0.03 -10.96
CA VAL A 511 -2.09 1.02 -11.65
C VAL A 511 -1.63 2.37 -11.12
N THR A 512 -1.06 3.21 -11.96
CA THR A 512 -0.66 4.57 -11.63
C THR A 512 -1.68 5.55 -12.21
N ALA A 513 -2.30 6.34 -11.35
CA ALA A 513 -3.36 7.26 -11.71
C ALA A 513 -3.00 8.73 -11.40
N ALA A 514 -3.55 9.65 -12.18
CA ALA A 514 -3.35 11.09 -12.04
C ALA A 514 -4.43 11.73 -11.15
N VAL A 515 -4.70 11.10 -9.99
CA VAL A 515 -5.70 11.54 -9.02
C VAL A 515 -5.04 11.87 -7.67
N PRO A 516 -5.67 12.68 -6.81
CA PRO A 516 -5.19 12.92 -5.44
C PRO A 516 -5.02 11.63 -4.65
N GLY A 517 -4.24 11.67 -3.55
CA GLY A 517 -4.05 10.52 -2.66
C GLY A 517 -5.37 9.99 -2.05
N GLU A 518 -6.34 10.88 -1.82
CA GLU A 518 -7.69 10.55 -1.33
C GLU A 518 -8.71 11.60 -1.80
N GLY A 519 -9.99 11.26 -1.78
CA GLY A 519 -11.10 12.14 -2.14
C GLY A 519 -12.09 11.48 -3.09
N ALA A 520 -13.16 12.19 -3.44
CA ALA A 520 -14.26 11.65 -4.22
C ALA A 520 -13.83 11.11 -5.60
N GLU A 521 -12.89 11.78 -6.28
CA GLU A 521 -12.36 11.35 -7.59
C GLU A 521 -11.59 10.03 -7.44
N THR A 522 -10.72 9.95 -6.43
CA THR A 522 -9.92 8.76 -6.15
C THR A 522 -10.81 7.58 -5.76
N PHE A 523 -11.79 7.81 -4.90
CA PHE A 523 -12.71 6.75 -4.45
C PHE A 523 -13.63 6.26 -5.58
N ALA A 524 -14.05 7.16 -6.48
CA ALA A 524 -14.77 6.76 -7.68
C ALA A 524 -13.89 5.88 -8.59
N LEU A 525 -12.64 6.26 -8.82
CA LEU A 525 -11.69 5.46 -9.59
C LEU A 525 -11.47 4.06 -8.97
N ILE A 526 -11.27 3.97 -7.65
CA ILE A 526 -11.07 2.67 -6.98
C ILE A 526 -12.31 1.80 -7.10
N GLY A 527 -13.52 2.35 -6.94
CA GLY A 527 -14.79 1.65 -7.15
C GLY A 527 -14.97 1.15 -8.59
N ASP A 528 -14.55 1.96 -9.57
CA ASP A 528 -14.56 1.57 -10.99
C ASP A 528 -13.54 0.46 -11.28
N ILE A 529 -12.33 0.53 -10.70
CA ILE A 529 -11.31 -0.54 -10.82
C ILE A 529 -11.85 -1.84 -10.23
N GLU A 530 -12.49 -1.80 -9.05
CA GLU A 530 -13.11 -2.96 -8.42
C GLU A 530 -14.20 -3.57 -9.31
N SER A 531 -15.10 -2.75 -9.82
CA SER A 531 -16.18 -3.18 -10.71
C SER A 531 -15.68 -3.78 -12.03
N LEU A 532 -14.65 -3.17 -12.64
CA LEU A 532 -13.99 -3.69 -13.84
C LEU A 532 -13.27 -5.00 -13.56
N ALA A 533 -12.62 -5.13 -12.41
CA ALA A 533 -11.95 -6.36 -12.01
C ALA A 533 -12.95 -7.51 -11.82
N GLU A 534 -14.10 -7.27 -11.19
CA GLU A 534 -15.17 -8.26 -11.06
C GLU A 534 -15.74 -8.68 -12.42
N GLU A 535 -15.88 -7.74 -13.36
CA GLU A 535 -16.41 -8.03 -14.70
C GLU A 535 -15.42 -8.83 -15.57
N LYS A 536 -14.14 -8.43 -15.55
CA LYS A 536 -13.14 -8.94 -16.51
C LYS A 536 -12.34 -10.13 -15.97
N LEU A 537 -11.94 -10.08 -14.69
CA LEU A 537 -11.01 -11.08 -14.14
C LEU A 537 -11.72 -12.31 -13.57
N THR A 538 -13.03 -12.27 -13.30
CA THR A 538 -13.89 -13.40 -12.89
C THR A 538 -13.43 -14.18 -11.64
N GLN A 539 -12.33 -13.80 -11.02
CA GLN A 539 -11.74 -14.38 -9.81
C GLN A 539 -11.67 -13.32 -8.70
N PRO A 540 -11.60 -13.72 -7.43
CA PRO A 540 -11.40 -12.75 -6.36
C PRO A 540 -10.13 -11.94 -6.59
N THR A 541 -10.30 -10.62 -6.63
CA THR A 541 -9.21 -9.66 -6.72
C THR A 541 -9.10 -8.87 -5.42
N TYR A 542 -7.91 -8.34 -5.13
CA TYR A 542 -7.68 -7.51 -3.96
C TYR A 542 -7.00 -6.22 -4.41
N LEU A 543 -7.56 -5.10 -4.00
CA LEU A 543 -6.97 -3.78 -4.20
C LEU A 543 -6.12 -3.42 -2.99
N VAL A 544 -4.89 -3.00 -3.20
CA VAL A 544 -3.92 -2.68 -2.15
C VAL A 544 -3.26 -1.34 -2.48
N GLY A 545 -3.16 -0.49 -1.48
CA GLY A 545 -2.59 0.85 -1.60
C GLY A 545 -3.34 1.83 -0.71
N ASP A 546 -2.79 3.02 -0.57
CA ASP A 546 -3.39 4.04 0.29
C ASP A 546 -4.78 4.43 -0.21
N ALA A 547 -4.96 4.64 -1.51
CA ALA A 547 -6.25 4.96 -2.10
C ALA A 547 -7.31 3.87 -1.87
N ALA A 548 -6.93 2.61 -2.06
CA ALA A 548 -7.82 1.47 -1.82
C ALA A 548 -8.21 1.35 -0.35
N MET A 549 -7.25 1.55 0.56
CA MET A 549 -7.51 1.58 2.00
C MET A 549 -8.45 2.73 2.38
N GLY A 550 -8.25 3.92 1.80
CA GLY A 550 -9.12 5.07 2.02
C GLY A 550 -10.56 4.83 1.53
N TYR A 551 -10.71 4.23 0.37
CA TYR A 551 -12.01 3.84 -0.20
C TYR A 551 -12.75 2.83 0.68
N GLU A 552 -12.08 1.81 1.16
CA GLU A 552 -12.66 0.81 2.07
C GLU A 552 -13.08 1.42 3.40
N MET A 553 -12.28 2.39 3.93
CA MET A 553 -12.65 3.14 5.13
C MET A 553 -13.84 4.06 4.91
N ASP A 554 -13.91 4.77 3.78
CA ASP A 554 -15.03 5.64 3.42
C ASP A 554 -16.34 4.86 3.31
N SER A 555 -16.31 3.73 2.61
CA SER A 555 -17.49 2.86 2.41
C SER A 555 -18.06 2.29 3.72
N GLY A 556 -17.22 2.03 4.72
CA GLY A 556 -17.61 1.51 6.03
C GLY A 556 -17.88 2.57 7.11
N PHE A 557 -17.49 3.83 6.89
CA PHE A 557 -17.46 4.87 7.92
C PHE A 557 -18.83 5.18 8.52
N ASP A 558 -19.84 5.36 7.69
CA ASP A 558 -21.19 5.72 8.14
C ASP A 558 -21.81 4.61 9.00
N ASP A 559 -21.62 3.36 8.63
CA ASP A 559 -22.12 2.21 9.40
C ASP A 559 -21.41 2.08 10.75
N GLU A 560 -20.07 2.26 10.77
CA GLU A 560 -19.30 2.28 12.02
C GLU A 560 -19.71 3.43 12.94
N MET A 561 -19.80 4.65 12.41
CA MET A 561 -20.20 5.83 13.17
C MET A 561 -21.60 5.67 13.77
N ASN A 562 -22.55 5.15 12.99
CA ASN A 562 -23.90 4.90 13.45
C ASN A 562 -23.94 3.80 14.52
N LEU A 563 -23.20 2.71 14.34
CA LEU A 563 -23.10 1.62 15.31
C LEU A 563 -22.52 2.11 16.65
N VAL A 564 -21.35 2.78 16.60
CA VAL A 564 -20.68 3.30 17.80
C VAL A 564 -21.55 4.34 18.51
N THR A 565 -22.18 5.23 17.76
CA THR A 565 -23.11 6.24 18.32
C THR A 565 -24.31 5.58 19.00
N LEU A 566 -24.94 4.61 18.35
CA LEU A 566 -26.10 3.90 18.91
C LEU A 566 -25.72 3.13 20.19
N LEU A 567 -24.60 2.39 20.16
CA LEU A 567 -24.10 1.65 21.30
C LEU A 567 -23.76 2.57 22.47
N THR A 568 -23.11 3.70 22.20
CA THR A 568 -22.75 4.70 23.23
C THR A 568 -24.01 5.31 23.86
N ILE A 569 -24.99 5.74 23.06
CA ILE A 569 -26.26 6.28 23.52
C ILE A 569 -27.02 5.25 24.37
N ALA A 570 -27.17 4.02 23.87
CA ALA A 570 -27.90 2.95 24.55
C ALA A 570 -27.26 2.57 25.90
N ALA A 571 -25.94 2.41 25.92
CA ALA A 571 -25.19 2.03 27.10
C ALA A 571 -25.23 3.14 28.17
N ILE A 572 -24.98 4.39 27.79
CA ILE A 572 -25.05 5.54 28.70
C ILE A 572 -26.48 5.73 29.22
N PHE A 573 -27.50 5.64 28.33
CA PHE A 573 -28.90 5.70 28.74
C PHE A 573 -29.24 4.66 29.80
N LEU A 574 -28.78 3.41 29.60
CA LEU A 574 -29.01 2.33 30.57
C LEU A 574 -28.38 2.62 31.93
N ILE A 575 -27.14 3.11 31.98
CA ILE A 575 -26.45 3.44 33.22
C ILE A 575 -27.15 4.59 33.94
N VAL A 576 -27.50 5.65 33.21
CA VAL A 576 -28.23 6.81 33.76
C VAL A 576 -29.62 6.39 34.23
N LEU A 577 -30.29 5.46 33.52
CA LEU A 577 -31.57 4.90 33.93
C LEU A 577 -31.47 4.11 35.25
N ILE A 578 -30.43 3.29 35.41
CA ILE A 578 -30.16 2.57 36.66
C ILE A 578 -29.90 3.56 37.80
N THR A 579 -29.13 4.62 37.54
CA THR A 579 -28.75 5.66 38.51
C THR A 579 -29.98 6.44 39.00
N PHE A 580 -30.75 6.99 38.09
CA PHE A 580 -31.85 7.89 38.41
C PHE A 580 -33.21 7.17 38.53
N ARG A 581 -33.33 5.97 37.99
CA ARG A 581 -34.58 5.18 37.95
C ARG A 581 -35.77 5.91 37.33
N THR A 582 -35.52 6.79 36.37
CA THR A 582 -36.51 7.55 35.62
C THR A 582 -36.20 7.53 34.13
N VAL A 583 -37.06 6.94 33.31
CA VAL A 583 -36.86 6.85 31.86
C VAL A 583 -36.75 8.26 31.20
N VAL A 584 -37.73 9.10 31.53
CA VAL A 584 -37.82 10.45 30.91
C VAL A 584 -36.61 11.35 31.28
N GLY A 585 -36.17 11.30 32.54
CA GLY A 585 -35.03 12.07 33.00
C GLY A 585 -33.72 11.60 32.33
N SER A 586 -33.54 10.29 32.23
CA SER A 586 -32.37 9.70 31.56
C SER A 586 -32.34 10.02 30.08
N ALA A 587 -33.48 9.88 29.37
CA ALA A 587 -33.58 10.22 27.96
C ALA A 587 -33.29 11.69 27.69
N ALA A 588 -33.83 12.59 28.52
CA ALA A 588 -33.57 14.03 28.37
C ALA A 588 -32.11 14.39 28.60
N LEU A 589 -31.44 13.79 29.60
CA LEU A 589 -30.02 14.04 29.84
C LEU A 589 -29.15 13.59 28.68
N VAL A 590 -29.36 12.35 28.22
CA VAL A 590 -28.63 11.81 27.06
C VAL A 590 -28.87 12.63 25.80
N ALA A 591 -30.12 13.08 25.55
CA ALA A 591 -30.45 13.91 24.39
C ALA A 591 -29.75 15.29 24.45
N ILE A 592 -29.61 15.89 25.62
CA ILE A 592 -28.91 17.18 25.80
C ILE A 592 -27.42 17.03 25.46
N ILE A 593 -26.78 15.97 25.95
CA ILE A 593 -25.34 15.75 25.70
C ILE A 593 -25.10 15.34 24.24
N GLN A 594 -25.97 14.48 23.67
CA GLN A 594 -25.88 14.17 22.23
C GLN A 594 -26.11 15.43 21.38
N GLY A 595 -27.00 16.32 21.81
CA GLY A 595 -27.18 17.64 21.15
C GLY A 595 -25.93 18.49 21.19
N ALA A 596 -25.13 18.45 22.29
CA ALA A 596 -23.84 19.12 22.36
C ALA A 596 -22.84 18.56 21.34
N VAL A 597 -22.81 17.25 21.16
CA VAL A 597 -21.96 16.60 20.15
C VAL A 597 -22.36 17.03 18.75
N PHE A 598 -23.67 17.00 18.41
CA PHE A 598 -24.15 17.44 17.10
C PHE A 598 -23.82 18.91 16.81
N ILE A 599 -24.01 19.82 17.78
CA ILE A 599 -23.64 21.22 17.63
C ILE A 599 -22.13 21.36 17.38
N THR A 600 -21.31 20.60 18.11
CA THR A 600 -19.85 20.66 17.98
C THR A 600 -19.44 20.19 16.58
N THR A 601 -19.96 19.06 16.11
CA THR A 601 -19.66 18.52 14.77
C THR A 601 -20.18 19.45 13.67
N ALA A 602 -21.38 20.05 13.83
CA ALA A 602 -21.91 21.04 12.90
C ALA A 602 -21.04 22.31 12.83
N VAL A 603 -20.51 22.79 13.95
CA VAL A 603 -19.57 23.91 13.96
C VAL A 603 -18.31 23.56 13.17
N VAL A 604 -17.79 22.35 13.31
CA VAL A 604 -16.64 21.86 12.52
C VAL A 604 -16.99 21.84 11.03
N ALA A 605 -18.16 21.32 10.65
CA ALA A 605 -18.64 21.32 9.27
C ALA A 605 -18.69 22.74 8.68
N LEU A 606 -19.16 23.71 9.44
CA LEU A 606 -19.23 25.12 9.01
C LEU A 606 -17.85 25.77 8.83
N THR A 607 -16.79 25.25 9.43
CA THR A 607 -15.42 25.74 9.19
C THR A 607 -14.85 25.28 7.88
N GLY A 608 -15.40 24.22 7.26
CA GLY A 608 -14.87 23.58 6.07
C GLY A 608 -13.52 22.87 6.28
N ALA A 609 -13.09 22.70 7.53
CA ALA A 609 -11.83 22.01 7.85
C ALA A 609 -11.99 20.50 7.66
N GLU A 610 -11.06 19.90 6.91
CA GLU A 610 -10.97 18.45 6.81
C GLU A 610 -10.61 17.85 8.17
N VAL A 611 -11.32 16.81 8.57
CA VAL A 611 -11.12 16.11 9.84
C VAL A 611 -10.89 14.63 9.60
N ASN A 612 -9.90 14.08 10.28
CA ASN A 612 -9.67 12.64 10.18
C ASN A 612 -10.83 11.85 10.83
N TYR A 613 -11.29 10.79 10.17
CA TYR A 613 -12.43 9.98 10.60
C TYR A 613 -12.30 9.44 12.04
N ILE A 614 -11.07 9.07 12.46
CA ILE A 614 -10.79 8.61 13.83
C ILE A 614 -11.15 9.70 14.84
N ALA A 615 -10.84 10.96 14.52
CA ALA A 615 -11.12 12.08 15.41
C ALA A 615 -12.63 12.24 15.67
N LEU A 616 -13.47 12.05 14.66
CA LEU A 616 -14.93 12.17 14.80
C LEU A 616 -15.51 11.09 15.71
N ILE A 617 -15.08 9.84 15.54
CA ILE A 617 -15.55 8.73 16.39
C ILE A 617 -15.04 8.88 17.83
N LEU A 618 -13.77 9.27 18.01
CA LEU A 618 -13.20 9.52 19.33
C LEU A 618 -13.94 10.64 20.05
N VAL A 619 -14.21 11.75 19.36
CA VAL A 619 -14.94 12.90 19.91
C VAL A 619 -16.34 12.47 20.36
N GLN A 620 -17.07 11.71 19.55
CA GLN A 620 -18.38 11.17 19.90
C GLN A 620 -18.35 10.40 21.24
N CYS A 621 -17.44 9.44 21.36
CA CYS A 621 -17.34 8.58 22.55
C CYS A 621 -16.83 9.35 23.78
N ILE A 622 -15.80 10.17 23.62
CA ILE A 622 -15.18 10.91 24.73
C ILE A 622 -16.14 11.98 25.26
N LEU A 623 -16.76 12.77 24.38
CA LEU A 623 -17.70 13.80 24.82
C LEU A 623 -18.92 13.20 25.51
N MET A 624 -19.52 12.15 24.93
CA MET A 624 -20.66 11.47 25.55
C MET A 624 -20.31 10.89 26.90
N GLY A 625 -19.14 10.26 27.04
CA GLY A 625 -18.70 9.66 28.31
C GLY A 625 -18.30 10.66 29.37
N ALA A 626 -17.57 11.71 28.98
CA ALA A 626 -16.97 12.65 29.93
C ALA A 626 -17.90 13.79 30.37
N THR A 627 -18.82 14.22 29.50
CA THR A 627 -19.64 15.41 29.80
C THR A 627 -20.99 15.10 30.39
N ILE A 628 -21.44 13.84 30.32
CA ILE A 628 -22.68 13.38 30.98
C ILE A 628 -22.62 13.58 32.49
N ASP A 629 -21.42 13.53 33.06
CA ASP A 629 -21.15 13.65 34.49
C ASP A 629 -21.60 15.00 35.05
N TYR A 630 -21.50 16.07 34.26
CA TYR A 630 -22.00 17.39 34.63
C TYR A 630 -23.51 17.38 34.88
N GLY A 631 -24.23 16.70 34.03
CA GLY A 631 -25.68 16.55 34.17
C GLY A 631 -26.08 15.62 35.30
N ILE A 632 -25.35 14.50 35.51
CA ILE A 632 -25.58 13.59 36.63
C ILE A 632 -25.39 14.33 37.96
N LEU A 633 -24.31 15.10 38.07
CA LEU A 633 -24.03 15.92 39.28
C LEU A 633 -25.16 16.90 39.57
N PHE A 634 -25.54 17.71 38.53
CA PHE A 634 -26.61 18.72 38.67
C PHE A 634 -27.94 18.08 39.06
N ILE A 635 -28.39 17.03 38.41
CA ILE A 635 -29.67 16.36 38.68
C ILE A 635 -29.65 15.74 40.07
N SER A 636 -28.50 15.19 40.52
CA SER A 636 -28.36 14.61 41.86
C SER A 636 -28.53 15.68 42.93
N GLN A 637 -27.85 16.84 42.76
CA GLN A 637 -28.00 17.98 43.69
C GLN A 637 -29.42 18.57 43.67
N TYR A 638 -30.06 18.62 42.50
CA TYR A 638 -31.44 19.06 42.39
C TYR A 638 -32.41 18.15 43.16
N ARG A 639 -32.26 16.85 43.03
CA ARG A 639 -33.09 15.86 43.76
C ARG A 639 -32.91 15.92 45.25
N GLU A 640 -31.68 16.14 45.70
CA GLU A 640 -31.36 16.31 47.13
C GLU A 640 -31.98 17.62 47.65
N ALA A 641 -31.80 18.75 46.98
CA ALA A 641 -32.36 20.03 47.35
C ALA A 641 -33.88 20.08 47.30
N ARG A 642 -34.47 19.31 46.36
CA ARG A 642 -35.92 19.25 46.12
C ARG A 642 -36.69 18.49 47.23
N ALA A 643 -35.99 17.75 48.09
CA ALA A 643 -36.59 17.13 49.27
C ALA A 643 -37.09 18.18 50.27
N ASP A 644 -36.40 19.33 50.39
CA ASP A 644 -36.63 20.31 51.45
C ASP A 644 -37.00 21.73 50.91
N ALA A 645 -36.86 21.96 49.59
CA ALA A 645 -37.05 23.26 48.96
C ALA A 645 -38.07 23.25 47.81
N ASP A 646 -38.64 24.41 47.49
CA ASP A 646 -39.50 24.61 46.28
C ASP A 646 -38.69 24.40 44.98
N ARG A 647 -39.38 24.25 43.85
CA ARG A 647 -38.78 23.91 42.52
C ARG A 647 -37.69 24.92 42.10
N ILE A 648 -37.96 26.23 42.26
CA ILE A 648 -37.05 27.28 41.83
C ILE A 648 -35.89 27.44 42.83
N ASP A 649 -36.16 27.32 44.10
CA ASP A 649 -35.14 27.40 45.17
C ASP A 649 -34.22 26.16 45.15
N ALA A 650 -34.79 24.97 44.95
CA ALA A 650 -34.03 23.78 44.73
C ALA A 650 -33.13 23.87 43.50
N LEU A 651 -33.57 24.49 42.40
CA LEU A 651 -32.77 24.74 41.21
C LEU A 651 -31.58 25.67 41.51
N CYS A 652 -31.84 26.77 42.27
CA CYS A 652 -30.78 27.68 42.68
C CYS A 652 -29.75 27.00 43.61
N ILE A 653 -30.20 26.21 44.57
CA ILE A 653 -29.33 25.45 45.48
C ILE A 653 -28.51 24.40 44.71
N ALA A 654 -29.14 23.68 43.80
CA ALA A 654 -28.47 22.68 42.99
C ALA A 654 -27.35 23.28 42.13
N MET A 655 -27.65 24.42 41.46
CA MET A 655 -26.65 25.10 40.66
C MET A 655 -25.53 25.67 41.50
N ASP A 656 -25.84 26.25 42.62
CA ASP A 656 -24.84 26.80 43.54
C ASP A 656 -23.85 25.75 44.06
N ARG A 657 -24.34 24.54 44.34
CA ARG A 657 -23.53 23.40 44.76
C ARG A 657 -22.74 22.72 43.65
N SER A 658 -23.26 22.74 42.40
CA SER A 658 -22.67 21.99 41.28
C SER A 658 -21.83 22.86 40.34
N LEU A 659 -22.17 24.15 40.14
CA LEU A 659 -21.56 25.00 39.10
C LEU A 659 -20.05 25.04 39.17
N ARG A 660 -19.50 25.20 40.37
CA ARG A 660 -18.06 25.25 40.54
C ARG A 660 -17.36 23.98 40.13
N THR A 661 -17.89 22.83 40.50
CA THR A 661 -17.35 21.51 40.09
C THR A 661 -17.44 21.35 38.58
N ILE A 662 -18.59 21.68 37.96
CA ILE A 662 -18.83 21.61 36.53
C ILE A 662 -17.83 22.50 35.76
N LEU A 663 -17.64 23.77 36.21
CA LEU A 663 -16.69 24.68 35.58
C LEU A 663 -15.25 24.23 35.72
N THR A 664 -14.86 23.76 36.94
CA THR A 664 -13.49 23.32 37.20
C THR A 664 -13.14 22.14 36.30
N SER A 665 -14.00 21.12 36.24
CA SER A 665 -13.87 19.94 35.44
C SER A 665 -13.78 20.25 33.95
N SER A 666 -14.71 21.04 33.44
CA SER A 666 -14.74 21.44 32.04
C SER A 666 -13.51 22.25 31.64
N PHE A 667 -13.07 23.22 32.45
CA PHE A 667 -11.86 24.00 32.18
C PHE A 667 -10.60 23.15 32.23
N ILE A 668 -10.53 22.13 33.08
CA ILE A 668 -9.41 21.17 33.09
C ILE A 668 -9.39 20.36 31.79
N LEU A 669 -10.54 19.79 31.38
CA LEU A 669 -10.65 19.04 30.12
C LEU A 669 -10.29 19.93 28.92
N MET A 670 -10.86 21.13 28.85
CA MET A 670 -10.57 22.11 27.80
C MET A 670 -9.08 22.52 27.80
N GLY A 671 -8.52 22.87 28.97
CA GLY A 671 -7.13 23.29 29.08
C GLY A 671 -6.14 22.20 28.72
N CYS A 672 -6.43 20.97 29.14
CA CYS A 672 -5.66 19.80 28.75
C CYS A 672 -5.69 19.59 27.23
N CYS A 673 -6.89 19.54 26.64
CA CYS A 673 -7.06 19.35 25.19
C CYS A 673 -6.45 20.50 24.39
N LEU A 674 -6.66 21.77 24.76
CA LEU A 674 -6.06 22.92 24.08
C LEU A 674 -4.53 22.91 24.16
N SER A 675 -3.96 22.48 25.29
CA SER A 675 -2.50 22.35 25.41
C SER A 675 -1.95 21.32 24.42
N VAL A 676 -2.64 20.20 24.24
CA VAL A 676 -2.27 19.20 23.22
C VAL A 676 -2.48 19.77 21.82
N ALA A 677 -3.65 20.35 21.56
CA ALA A 677 -4.04 20.84 20.24
C ALA A 677 -3.07 21.88 19.67
N VAL A 678 -2.56 22.81 20.52
CA VAL A 678 -1.65 23.87 20.08
C VAL A 678 -0.22 23.40 19.87
N PHE A 679 0.27 22.47 20.69
CA PHE A 679 1.69 22.09 20.69
C PHE A 679 1.97 20.75 20.01
N MET A 680 0.92 20.00 19.59
CA MET A 680 1.09 18.74 18.88
C MET A 680 1.22 18.98 17.38
N THR A 681 2.25 18.40 16.77
CA THR A 681 2.51 18.49 15.33
C THR A 681 1.67 17.51 14.51
N GLN A 682 1.11 16.49 15.17
CA GLN A 682 0.27 15.49 14.50
C GLN A 682 -1.15 16.04 14.31
N ARG A 683 -1.57 16.18 13.06
CA ARG A 683 -2.85 16.79 12.68
C ARG A 683 -4.05 16.11 13.33
N VAL A 684 -4.12 14.78 13.26
CA VAL A 684 -5.24 13.99 13.82
C VAL A 684 -5.43 14.24 15.33
N ILE A 685 -4.33 14.22 16.09
CA ILE A 685 -4.37 14.44 17.54
C ILE A 685 -4.75 15.88 17.87
N SER A 686 -4.15 16.84 17.17
CA SER A 686 -4.44 18.27 17.33
C SER A 686 -5.92 18.57 17.04
N GLN A 687 -6.46 18.09 15.92
CA GLN A 687 -7.86 18.25 15.54
C GLN A 687 -8.79 17.60 16.56
N THR A 688 -8.54 16.35 16.95
CA THR A 688 -9.34 15.66 17.99
C THR A 688 -9.42 16.48 19.26
N CYS A 689 -8.29 17.00 19.73
CA CYS A 689 -8.24 17.79 20.94
C CYS A 689 -8.93 19.16 20.82
N TYR A 690 -8.85 19.84 19.66
CA TYR A 690 -9.62 21.06 19.41
C TYR A 690 -11.13 20.79 19.46
N ILE A 691 -11.60 19.72 18.83
CA ILE A 691 -13.00 19.37 18.78
C ILE A 691 -13.51 18.96 20.17
N ILE A 692 -12.74 18.20 20.94
CA ILE A 692 -13.09 17.82 22.32
C ILE A 692 -13.17 19.09 23.21
N ALA A 693 -12.25 20.03 23.07
CA ALA A 693 -12.29 21.28 23.84
C ALA A 693 -13.54 22.12 23.49
N GLY A 694 -13.87 22.26 22.22
CA GLY A 694 -15.09 22.91 21.74
C GLY A 694 -16.37 22.22 22.21
N GLY A 695 -16.38 20.88 22.15
CA GLY A 695 -17.50 20.06 22.63
C GLY A 695 -17.71 20.13 24.14
N ALA A 696 -16.63 20.16 24.93
CA ALA A 696 -16.72 20.38 26.37
C ALA A 696 -17.32 21.74 26.70
N LEU A 697 -16.93 22.80 25.98
CA LEU A 697 -17.53 24.13 26.13
C LEU A 697 -19.02 24.11 25.79
N CYS A 698 -19.40 23.51 24.66
CA CYS A 698 -20.79 23.39 24.24
C CYS A 698 -21.62 22.62 25.29
N SER A 699 -21.11 21.50 25.77
CA SER A 699 -21.76 20.67 26.79
C SER A 699 -21.99 21.44 28.11
N VAL A 700 -21.00 22.20 28.57
CA VAL A 700 -21.15 23.05 29.77
C VAL A 700 -22.21 24.10 29.59
N LEU A 701 -22.23 24.77 28.43
CA LEU A 701 -23.26 25.78 28.14
C LEU A 701 -24.66 25.14 28.14
N LEU A 702 -24.85 23.99 27.53
CA LEU A 702 -26.13 23.28 27.57
C LEU A 702 -26.48 22.81 28.99
N THR A 703 -25.51 22.38 29.78
CA THR A 703 -25.70 21.96 31.17
C THR A 703 -26.08 23.13 32.08
N ILE A 704 -25.52 24.33 31.87
CA ILE A 704 -25.84 25.51 32.67
C ILE A 704 -27.16 26.17 32.27
N PHE A 705 -27.50 26.20 30.99
CA PHE A 705 -28.68 26.93 30.49
C PHE A 705 -29.86 26.01 30.15
N LEU A 706 -29.63 24.91 29.41
CA LEU A 706 -30.71 24.05 28.92
C LEU A 706 -31.17 23.05 29.99
N LEU A 707 -30.22 22.34 30.61
CA LEU A 707 -30.54 21.29 31.58
C LEU A 707 -31.41 21.76 32.73
N PRO A 708 -31.17 22.92 33.38
CA PRO A 708 -32.04 23.46 34.42
C PRO A 708 -33.45 23.74 33.94
N ALA A 709 -33.60 24.29 32.71
CA ALA A 709 -34.90 24.57 32.08
C ALA A 709 -35.71 23.28 31.86
N VAL A 710 -35.04 22.23 31.33
CA VAL A 710 -35.61 20.90 31.08
C VAL A 710 -35.94 20.20 32.41
N THR A 711 -35.09 20.32 33.42
CA THR A 711 -35.30 19.75 34.77
C THR A 711 -36.58 20.30 35.40
N LEU A 712 -36.85 21.60 35.26
CA LEU A 712 -38.12 22.21 35.74
C LEU A 712 -39.35 21.64 35.03
N LEU A 713 -39.29 21.41 33.75
CA LEU A 713 -40.39 20.79 32.99
C LEU A 713 -40.63 19.35 33.43
N LEU A 714 -39.54 18.62 33.69
CA LEU A 714 -39.58 17.21 34.02
C LEU A 714 -39.60 16.91 35.53
N ASP A 715 -39.78 17.97 36.40
CA ASP A 715 -39.74 17.85 37.85
C ASP A 715 -40.61 16.69 38.38
N ARG A 716 -41.82 16.49 37.85
CA ARG A 716 -42.74 15.43 38.24
C ARG A 716 -42.20 14.00 37.99
N PHE A 717 -41.31 13.86 36.99
CA PHE A 717 -40.73 12.57 36.64
C PHE A 717 -39.39 12.34 37.34
N LEU A 718 -38.69 13.40 37.74
CA LEU A 718 -37.39 13.36 38.37
C LEU A 718 -37.49 13.12 39.88
N VAL A 719 -38.52 13.68 40.51
CA VAL A 719 -38.75 13.57 41.93
C VAL A 719 -39.93 12.60 42.18
N ARG A 720 -39.63 11.36 42.55
CA ARG A 720 -40.67 10.37 42.98
C ARG A 720 -41.25 10.80 44.29
N GLY A 721 -42.44 11.36 44.29
CA GLY A 721 -43.48 11.55 45.24
C GLY A 721 -43.15 11.56 46.74
N LYS A 722 -43.26 12.73 47.36
CA LYS A 722 -44.21 12.86 48.46
C LYS A 722 -45.42 13.60 47.88
N ARG A 723 -46.55 12.88 47.71
CA ARG A 723 -47.86 13.51 47.60
C ARG A 723 -48.05 14.29 48.92
N SER A 724 -48.01 15.61 48.86
CA SER A 724 -48.66 16.46 49.87
C SER A 724 -50.15 16.33 49.78
#